data_f967e04bd8ed058c1ec4c20089e0e97d
#
_entry.id   f967e04bd8ed058c1ec4c20089e0e97d
#
_cell.length_a   1.000
_cell.length_b   1.000
_cell.length_c   1.000
_cell.angle_alpha   90.00
_cell.angle_beta   90.00
_cell.angle_gamma   90.00
#
_symmetry.space_group_name_H-M   'P 1'
#
loop_
_entity.id
_entity.type
_entity.pdbx_description
1 polymer ?
#
loop_
_entity_poly.entity_id
_entity_poly.type
_entity_poly.pdbx_seq_one_letter_code
_entity_poly.pdbx_strand_id
1 'polypeptide(L)'
;MNRSNFLIAIAITMISILFWAMLNRPEQAPPWPKQIQGFSFSPMRENHNPINHILPNAEEIEEDLALLANTTHAVRTYMLDGDMVQVPALAQKYNLNVTLGAWLNADPKANEIEVKKLIKTTQDNYRNVVRVVVGNESILRGELTVKQVGEYLDQVRDALNVPVSTAETWDVWLAHPELAEHVDYVAVHILPYWDGVELDQAVDHVVLTMNKLKNKFPGKEVIIGEVGWPSNARTHKLSVASPANQATFLRRFLHQAEQKKYVYYIMEAFDQPWKRISEGSVGAYWGVYDVQRHPKFAFSAPIVGIPEWRTLAAISIVIGIITFTMLLIDSKTLQNRGRSFLAIVAFFAATAAVWIIYTYYHQYMTISAIIVGILMIIGIIGVSLVLLAEAHEWAEAIWLQKWRRSFTPIELTDEELPIVSVHVPAYNEPPEMMIETLNALARLDYPHYEVIIIDNNTKDPAIWQPVEAHCAALNSALDVTASPRFRFFHQDPLPGFKAGALNFALAQTAPETVVIAVIDSDYQVSPRWLRDLTPQFARLEVAIVQAPQDYHDDKENLFKAMCYAEYRGFFYIGMQTRNERNAIIQHGTMTMVRKSALEEVNGWSEWCITEDAELGLKIFEKGYEATYIAKSYGQGVMPDTFIDFKKQRFRWAYGAVQVMRHHFGILFLGSGKTKLTTGQRYHFVAGWLPWMADSLNMLFTLAAIGWSIAMIVNPLKFDPPMVMLSSLPLMLFSFKMAKMIHLYRIRVGASITETAASALAGLSLSHTISMAILQGVFTRSKPFFRTPKMEQAHALRRALLSAREEGLIMVALWASAYGVTVKQGVENSDLMVWIVVLLILSIPYMAAVFVSLISGFSRLPSSLIANRKKVE
;
A
#
# COMPACT_ATOMS: atom_id res chain seq x y z
N MET A 1 30.15 -13.79 3.35
CA MET A 1 29.02 -14.02 4.28
C MET A 1 29.53 -14.77 5.50
N ASN A 2 29.20 -14.34 6.73
CA ASN A 2 29.55 -15.09 7.94
C ASN A 2 28.79 -16.44 7.95
N ARG A 3 29.38 -17.51 8.55
CA ARG A 3 28.79 -18.86 8.63
C ARG A 3 27.33 -18.85 9.11
N SER A 4 27.01 -17.99 10.09
CA SER A 4 25.65 -17.82 10.62
C SER A 4 24.67 -17.25 9.55
N ASN A 5 25.09 -16.24 8.78
CA ASN A 5 24.24 -15.65 7.72
C ASN A 5 23.97 -16.67 6.60
N PHE A 6 24.96 -17.52 6.30
CA PHE A 6 24.81 -18.58 5.31
C PHE A 6 23.79 -19.64 5.77
N LEU A 7 23.87 -20.08 7.02
CA LEU A 7 22.91 -21.05 7.59
C LEU A 7 21.48 -20.50 7.65
N ILE A 8 21.33 -19.22 8.02
CA ILE A 8 20.00 -18.54 8.03
C ILE A 8 19.45 -18.49 6.60
N ALA A 9 20.26 -18.09 5.62
CA ALA A 9 19.84 -18.04 4.22
C ALA A 9 19.39 -19.41 3.70
N ILE A 10 20.13 -20.48 4.02
CA ILE A 10 19.72 -21.85 3.67
C ILE A 10 18.40 -22.24 4.32
N ALA A 11 18.26 -21.99 5.63
CA ALA A 11 17.05 -22.37 6.36
C ALA A 11 15.80 -21.66 5.79
N ILE A 12 15.89 -20.35 5.52
CA ILE A 12 14.77 -19.59 4.95
C ILE A 12 14.52 -19.99 3.49
N THR A 13 15.57 -20.29 2.72
CA THR A 13 15.42 -20.84 1.36
C THR A 13 14.63 -22.15 1.38
N MET A 14 14.96 -23.06 2.29
CA MET A 14 14.21 -24.32 2.44
C MET A 14 12.74 -24.07 2.84
N ILE A 15 12.50 -23.13 3.77
CA ILE A 15 11.14 -22.74 4.16
C ILE A 15 10.37 -22.15 2.96
N SER A 16 11.02 -21.31 2.15
CA SER A 16 10.41 -20.74 0.95
C SER A 16 10.06 -21.82 -0.09
N ILE A 17 10.96 -22.75 -0.33
CA ILE A 17 10.69 -23.89 -1.24
C ILE A 17 9.51 -24.73 -0.71
N LEU A 18 9.52 -25.05 0.59
CA LEU A 18 8.43 -25.81 1.21
C LEU A 18 7.09 -25.06 1.12
N PHE A 19 7.09 -23.76 1.35
CA PHE A 19 5.89 -22.92 1.19
C PHE A 19 5.31 -23.00 -0.22
N TRP A 20 6.16 -22.78 -1.25
CA TRP A 20 5.73 -22.90 -2.65
C TRP A 20 5.26 -24.32 -3.00
N ALA A 21 5.96 -25.34 -2.52
CA ALA A 21 5.59 -26.74 -2.76
C ALA A 21 4.27 -27.12 -2.06
N MET A 22 4.03 -26.61 -0.87
CA MET A 22 2.76 -26.86 -0.14
C MET A 22 1.56 -26.20 -0.80
N LEU A 23 1.72 -24.96 -1.31
CA LEU A 23 0.67 -24.27 -2.05
C LEU A 23 0.37 -24.93 -3.40
N ASN A 24 1.33 -25.65 -3.96
CA ASN A 24 1.24 -26.27 -5.29
C ASN A 24 1.30 -27.79 -5.21
N ARG A 25 0.68 -28.38 -4.19
CA ARG A 25 0.54 -29.84 -4.08
C ARG A 25 -0.18 -30.37 -5.30
N PRO A 26 0.39 -31.38 -6.02
CA PRO A 26 -0.30 -32.00 -7.14
C PRO A 26 -1.58 -32.69 -6.69
N GLU A 27 -2.71 -32.37 -7.33
CA GLU A 27 -3.98 -33.02 -7.12
C GLU A 27 -4.22 -34.06 -8.21
N GLN A 28 -4.64 -35.27 -7.82
CA GLN A 28 -5.00 -36.33 -8.76
C GLN A 28 -6.47 -36.15 -9.15
N ALA A 29 -6.74 -35.98 -10.43
CA ALA A 29 -8.08 -35.97 -10.99
C ALA A 29 -8.15 -36.99 -12.14
N PRO A 30 -9.36 -37.50 -12.50
CA PRO A 30 -9.53 -38.38 -13.63
C PRO A 30 -8.84 -37.78 -14.87
N PRO A 31 -8.23 -38.57 -15.77
CA PRO A 31 -7.66 -38.06 -17.01
C PRO A 31 -8.77 -37.52 -17.92
N TRP A 32 -8.43 -36.53 -18.74
CA TRP A 32 -9.32 -36.08 -19.83
C TRP A 32 -9.56 -37.22 -20.80
N PRO A 33 -10.81 -37.45 -21.25
CA PRO A 33 -11.11 -38.46 -22.24
C PRO A 33 -10.39 -38.20 -23.57
N LYS A 34 -10.14 -39.25 -24.37
CA LYS A 34 -9.53 -39.09 -25.68
C LYS A 34 -10.34 -38.14 -26.58
N GLN A 35 -11.66 -38.27 -26.53
CA GLN A 35 -12.60 -37.36 -27.20
C GLN A 35 -13.80 -37.09 -26.26
N ILE A 36 -14.26 -35.87 -26.22
CA ILE A 36 -15.43 -35.43 -25.45
C ILE A 36 -16.65 -35.34 -26.37
N GLN A 37 -17.86 -35.19 -25.81
CA GLN A 37 -19.10 -35.08 -26.62
C GLN A 37 -19.07 -33.79 -27.47
N GLY A 38 -18.83 -32.62 -26.88
CA GLY A 38 -18.81 -31.39 -27.64
C GLY A 38 -18.19 -30.21 -26.90
N PHE A 39 -17.76 -29.20 -27.68
CA PHE A 39 -17.41 -27.88 -27.22
C PHE A 39 -18.43 -26.85 -27.70
N SER A 40 -18.73 -25.89 -26.85
CA SER A 40 -19.24 -24.60 -27.28
C SER A 40 -18.13 -23.87 -28.07
N PHE A 41 -18.44 -23.47 -29.31
CA PHE A 41 -17.49 -23.05 -30.31
C PHE A 41 -17.73 -21.62 -30.74
N SER A 42 -16.87 -20.75 -30.31
CA SER A 42 -16.74 -19.36 -30.74
C SER A 42 -15.29 -19.14 -31.14
N PRO A 43 -14.94 -19.13 -32.43
CA PRO A 43 -13.55 -19.09 -32.92
C PRO A 43 -12.98 -17.65 -32.91
N MET A 44 -13.41 -16.82 -31.97
CA MET A 44 -12.94 -15.43 -31.86
C MET A 44 -11.50 -15.42 -31.34
N ARG A 45 -10.68 -14.53 -31.91
CA ARG A 45 -9.32 -14.26 -31.47
C ARG A 45 -9.28 -12.95 -30.65
N GLU A 46 -8.11 -12.56 -30.14
CA GLU A 46 -7.95 -11.39 -29.28
C GLU A 46 -8.43 -10.07 -29.93
N ASN A 47 -8.27 -9.95 -31.23
CA ASN A 47 -8.67 -8.79 -32.04
C ASN A 47 -10.11 -8.83 -32.55
N HIS A 48 -10.84 -9.93 -32.35
CA HIS A 48 -12.23 -10.09 -32.78
C HIS A 48 -13.20 -9.56 -31.75
N ASN A 49 -14.29 -8.97 -32.22
CA ASN A 49 -15.40 -8.50 -31.39
C ASN A 49 -16.72 -8.60 -32.16
N PRO A 50 -17.54 -9.60 -31.91
CA PRO A 50 -18.79 -9.78 -32.62
C PRO A 50 -19.82 -8.67 -32.42
N ILE A 51 -19.75 -7.95 -31.30
CA ILE A 51 -20.60 -6.77 -31.04
C ILE A 51 -20.32 -5.66 -32.06
N ASN A 52 -19.07 -5.56 -32.51
CA ASN A 52 -18.61 -4.60 -33.51
C ASN A 52 -18.52 -5.21 -34.93
N HIS A 53 -19.06 -6.39 -35.15
CA HIS A 53 -19.00 -7.14 -36.40
C HIS A 53 -17.57 -7.45 -36.90
N ILE A 54 -16.60 -7.54 -35.98
CA ILE A 54 -15.22 -7.95 -36.29
C ILE A 54 -15.16 -9.47 -36.02
N LEU A 55 -15.33 -10.28 -37.05
CA LEU A 55 -15.49 -11.71 -36.96
C LEU A 55 -14.29 -12.46 -37.58
N PRO A 56 -14.05 -13.73 -37.21
CA PRO A 56 -13.03 -14.56 -37.82
C PRO A 56 -13.40 -14.90 -39.28
N ASN A 57 -12.40 -15.07 -40.11
CA ASN A 57 -12.57 -15.53 -41.48
C ASN A 57 -12.64 -17.06 -41.56
N ALA A 58 -12.99 -17.61 -42.74
CA ALA A 58 -13.15 -19.06 -42.97
C ALA A 58 -11.85 -19.86 -42.69
N GLU A 59 -10.68 -19.30 -42.96
CA GLU A 59 -9.39 -19.94 -42.73
C GLU A 59 -9.09 -20.08 -41.22
N GLU A 60 -9.32 -19.02 -40.44
CA GLU A 60 -9.19 -19.04 -38.98
C GLU A 60 -10.18 -20.01 -38.31
N ILE A 61 -11.40 -20.09 -38.81
CA ILE A 61 -12.40 -21.06 -38.36
C ILE A 61 -11.96 -22.50 -38.68
N GLU A 62 -11.41 -22.74 -39.87
CA GLU A 62 -10.90 -24.07 -40.27
C GLU A 62 -9.70 -24.51 -39.42
N GLU A 63 -8.77 -23.61 -39.11
CA GLU A 63 -7.65 -23.91 -38.19
C GLU A 63 -8.15 -24.34 -36.81
N ASP A 64 -9.14 -23.66 -36.26
CA ASP A 64 -9.71 -23.97 -34.95
C ASP A 64 -10.48 -25.32 -34.98
N LEU A 65 -11.23 -25.64 -36.05
CA LEU A 65 -11.89 -26.94 -36.21
C LEU A 65 -10.86 -28.08 -36.36
N ALA A 66 -9.79 -27.87 -37.10
CA ALA A 66 -8.72 -28.83 -37.23
C ALA A 66 -8.05 -29.16 -35.89
N LEU A 67 -7.82 -28.13 -35.02
CA LEU A 67 -7.30 -28.32 -33.67
C LEU A 67 -8.24 -29.21 -32.83
N LEU A 68 -9.53 -28.98 -32.92
CA LEU A 68 -10.53 -29.72 -32.13
C LEU A 68 -10.87 -31.11 -32.64
N ALA A 69 -10.59 -31.43 -33.89
CA ALA A 69 -11.00 -32.67 -34.58
C ALA A 69 -10.64 -33.99 -33.85
N ASN A 70 -9.49 -33.99 -33.16
CA ASN A 70 -9.04 -35.16 -32.41
C ASN A 70 -9.43 -35.16 -30.93
N THR A 71 -10.11 -34.12 -30.47
CA THR A 71 -10.41 -33.91 -29.06
C THR A 71 -11.91 -33.94 -28.75
N THR A 72 -12.78 -33.73 -29.76
CA THR A 72 -14.21 -33.72 -29.59
C THR A 72 -14.94 -34.41 -30.75
N HIS A 73 -16.21 -34.83 -30.52
CA HIS A 73 -17.09 -35.35 -31.54
C HIS A 73 -17.95 -34.29 -32.21
N ALA A 74 -18.19 -33.16 -31.52
CA ALA A 74 -19.09 -32.13 -32.01
C ALA A 74 -18.67 -30.72 -31.55
N VAL A 75 -19.19 -29.71 -32.26
CA VAL A 75 -19.12 -28.30 -31.87
C VAL A 75 -20.54 -27.71 -31.85
N ARG A 76 -20.77 -26.78 -30.92
CA ARG A 76 -22.02 -26.00 -30.85
C ARG A 76 -21.73 -24.54 -31.13
N THR A 77 -22.37 -23.96 -32.13
CA THR A 77 -22.25 -22.55 -32.48
C THR A 77 -23.39 -21.72 -31.87
N TYR A 78 -23.26 -20.38 -31.96
CA TYR A 78 -24.20 -19.42 -31.35
C TYR A 78 -24.88 -18.52 -32.37
N MET A 79 -24.27 -18.27 -33.53
CA MET A 79 -24.71 -17.31 -34.53
C MET A 79 -24.24 -17.71 -35.94
N LEU A 80 -24.83 -17.06 -36.95
CA LEU A 80 -24.57 -17.31 -38.36
C LEU A 80 -24.09 -16.07 -39.14
N ASP A 81 -23.50 -15.09 -38.39
CA ASP A 81 -22.97 -13.91 -39.04
C ASP A 81 -21.60 -14.16 -39.66
N GLY A 82 -21.28 -13.42 -40.72
CA GLY A 82 -20.01 -13.53 -41.45
C GLY A 82 -19.75 -14.96 -41.93
N ASP A 83 -18.50 -15.39 -41.78
CA ASP A 83 -18.08 -16.73 -42.19
C ASP A 83 -18.50 -17.84 -41.18
N MET A 84 -19.16 -17.50 -40.05
CA MET A 84 -19.74 -18.50 -39.14
C MET A 84 -20.78 -19.41 -39.82
N VAL A 85 -21.45 -18.93 -40.90
CA VAL A 85 -22.33 -19.73 -41.71
C VAL A 85 -21.65 -20.93 -42.38
N GLN A 86 -20.32 -20.88 -42.56
CA GLN A 86 -19.51 -21.92 -43.18
C GLN A 86 -19.07 -23.03 -42.19
N VAL A 87 -19.26 -22.81 -40.86
CA VAL A 87 -18.83 -23.79 -39.83
C VAL A 87 -19.29 -25.23 -40.14
N PRO A 88 -20.54 -25.53 -40.51
CA PRO A 88 -20.94 -26.89 -40.80
C PRO A 88 -20.15 -27.50 -41.97
N ALA A 89 -19.98 -26.79 -43.08
CA ALA A 89 -19.26 -27.27 -44.24
C ALA A 89 -17.75 -27.51 -43.96
N LEU A 90 -17.14 -26.62 -43.16
CA LEU A 90 -15.76 -26.76 -42.73
C LEU A 90 -15.58 -27.91 -41.71
N ALA A 91 -16.49 -28.01 -40.73
CA ALA A 91 -16.51 -29.10 -39.75
C ALA A 91 -16.64 -30.49 -40.34
N GLN A 92 -17.37 -30.61 -41.49
CA GLN A 92 -17.54 -31.87 -42.21
C GLN A 92 -16.18 -32.42 -42.68
N LYS A 93 -15.23 -31.60 -43.08
CA LYS A 93 -13.87 -32.01 -43.48
C LYS A 93 -13.13 -32.79 -42.38
N TYR A 94 -13.48 -32.50 -41.14
CA TYR A 94 -12.84 -33.09 -39.94
C TYR A 94 -13.71 -34.11 -39.23
N ASN A 95 -14.81 -34.55 -39.83
CA ASN A 95 -15.80 -35.48 -39.26
C ASN A 95 -16.39 -34.97 -37.91
N LEU A 96 -16.56 -33.67 -37.79
CA LEU A 96 -17.19 -33.07 -36.63
C LEU A 96 -18.68 -32.83 -36.85
N ASN A 97 -19.50 -33.27 -35.90
CA ASN A 97 -20.91 -32.92 -35.86
C ASN A 97 -21.08 -31.47 -35.39
N VAL A 98 -22.19 -30.84 -35.83
CA VAL A 98 -22.50 -29.47 -35.48
C VAL A 98 -23.88 -29.38 -34.84
N THR A 99 -23.98 -28.78 -33.67
CA THR A 99 -25.22 -28.21 -33.15
C THR A 99 -25.24 -26.75 -33.54
N LEU A 100 -26.04 -26.41 -34.53
CA LEU A 100 -26.04 -25.09 -35.16
C LEU A 100 -26.97 -24.15 -34.41
N GLY A 101 -26.40 -22.99 -33.95
CA GLY A 101 -27.13 -22.00 -33.16
C GLY A 101 -27.50 -20.76 -33.98
N ALA A 102 -28.67 -20.20 -33.69
CA ALA A 102 -29.09 -18.87 -34.13
C ALA A 102 -29.23 -17.95 -32.92
N TRP A 103 -28.63 -16.77 -33.00
CA TRP A 103 -28.72 -15.76 -31.96
C TRP A 103 -30.00 -14.94 -32.09
N LEU A 104 -30.90 -15.02 -31.10
CA LEU A 104 -32.09 -14.20 -31.03
C LEU A 104 -31.89 -13.05 -30.02
N ASN A 105 -32.37 -11.87 -30.41
CA ASN A 105 -32.34 -10.67 -29.59
C ASN A 105 -33.64 -9.86 -29.62
N ALA A 106 -33.70 -8.67 -29.09
CA ALA A 106 -34.90 -7.82 -29.05
C ALA A 106 -35.32 -7.26 -30.44
N ASP A 107 -34.47 -7.38 -31.50
CA ASP A 107 -34.82 -6.91 -32.85
C ASP A 107 -35.46 -8.03 -33.70
N PRO A 108 -36.79 -7.98 -33.98
CA PRO A 108 -37.49 -9.01 -34.75
C PRO A 108 -36.94 -9.16 -36.19
N LYS A 109 -36.42 -8.08 -36.78
CA LYS A 109 -35.90 -8.16 -38.17
C LYS A 109 -34.58 -8.90 -38.19
N ALA A 110 -33.71 -8.66 -37.22
CA ALA A 110 -32.47 -9.41 -37.08
C ALA A 110 -32.79 -10.91 -36.85
N ASN A 111 -33.73 -11.21 -35.97
CA ASN A 111 -34.14 -12.56 -35.67
C ASN A 111 -34.66 -13.30 -36.90
N GLU A 112 -35.52 -12.68 -37.73
CA GLU A 112 -36.00 -13.30 -38.97
C GLU A 112 -34.88 -13.60 -39.96
N ILE A 113 -33.88 -12.73 -40.10
CA ILE A 113 -32.71 -12.95 -40.93
C ILE A 113 -31.90 -14.13 -40.44
N GLU A 114 -31.65 -14.17 -39.11
CA GLU A 114 -30.88 -15.24 -38.49
C GLU A 114 -31.58 -16.59 -38.59
N VAL A 115 -32.90 -16.65 -38.35
CA VAL A 115 -33.71 -17.85 -38.50
C VAL A 115 -33.72 -18.37 -39.95
N LYS A 116 -33.84 -17.49 -40.94
CA LYS A 116 -33.76 -17.88 -42.37
C LYS A 116 -32.37 -18.41 -42.72
N LYS A 117 -31.30 -17.81 -42.23
CA LYS A 117 -29.92 -18.32 -42.40
C LYS A 117 -29.79 -19.71 -41.74
N LEU A 118 -30.31 -19.89 -40.53
CA LEU A 118 -30.29 -21.18 -39.79
C LEU A 118 -30.92 -22.29 -40.60
N ILE A 119 -32.16 -22.06 -41.08
CA ILE A 119 -32.92 -23.05 -41.88
C ILE A 119 -32.14 -23.42 -43.15
N LYS A 120 -31.68 -22.41 -43.91
CA LYS A 120 -30.92 -22.65 -45.15
C LYS A 120 -29.62 -23.40 -44.88
N THR A 121 -28.82 -22.94 -43.97
CA THR A 121 -27.53 -23.56 -43.65
C THR A 121 -27.69 -25.01 -43.17
N THR A 122 -28.73 -25.29 -42.38
CA THR A 122 -29.05 -26.66 -41.93
C THR A 122 -29.46 -27.56 -43.11
N GLN A 123 -30.31 -27.09 -44.03
CA GLN A 123 -30.70 -27.83 -45.22
C GLN A 123 -29.50 -28.10 -46.16
N ASP A 124 -28.61 -27.15 -46.31
CA ASP A 124 -27.40 -27.32 -47.15
C ASP A 124 -26.38 -28.32 -46.53
N ASN A 125 -26.42 -28.53 -45.18
CA ASN A 125 -25.41 -29.30 -44.44
C ASN A 125 -26.04 -30.40 -43.54
N TYR A 126 -27.14 -30.99 -43.94
CA TYR A 126 -27.88 -31.98 -43.11
C TYR A 126 -27.08 -33.23 -42.71
N ARG A 127 -25.93 -33.47 -43.32
CA ARG A 127 -25.11 -34.65 -43.03
C ARG A 127 -24.39 -34.58 -41.66
N ASN A 128 -23.99 -33.40 -41.23
CA ASN A 128 -23.27 -33.19 -39.99
C ASN A 128 -23.92 -32.20 -39.02
N VAL A 129 -24.99 -31.48 -39.45
CA VAL A 129 -25.81 -30.70 -38.52
C VAL A 129 -26.77 -31.68 -37.86
N VAL A 130 -26.51 -32.03 -36.62
CA VAL A 130 -27.23 -33.05 -35.87
C VAL A 130 -28.33 -32.50 -34.96
N ARG A 131 -28.28 -31.24 -34.61
CA ARG A 131 -29.24 -30.49 -33.79
C ARG A 131 -29.20 -29.01 -34.14
N VAL A 132 -30.30 -28.32 -33.79
CA VAL A 132 -30.41 -26.88 -33.97
C VAL A 132 -30.85 -26.24 -32.66
N VAL A 133 -30.31 -25.06 -32.38
CA VAL A 133 -30.63 -24.22 -31.20
C VAL A 133 -31.08 -22.86 -31.68
N VAL A 134 -32.32 -22.47 -31.34
CA VAL A 134 -32.95 -21.21 -31.72
C VAL A 134 -33.04 -20.31 -30.49
N GLY A 135 -32.15 -19.34 -30.40
CA GLY A 135 -31.99 -18.49 -29.23
C GLY A 135 -31.06 -19.11 -28.17
N ASN A 136 -30.26 -18.26 -27.57
CA ASN A 136 -29.37 -18.58 -26.46
C ASN A 136 -29.64 -17.62 -25.30
N GLU A 137 -30.26 -18.12 -24.21
CA GLU A 137 -30.61 -17.33 -23.02
C GLU A 137 -31.44 -16.06 -23.33
N SER A 138 -32.26 -16.12 -24.39
CA SER A 138 -33.05 -14.96 -24.82
C SER A 138 -34.14 -14.59 -23.81
N ILE A 139 -34.66 -15.58 -23.07
CA ILE A 139 -35.62 -15.36 -21.97
C ILE A 139 -34.87 -14.87 -20.72
N LEU A 140 -33.76 -15.49 -20.36
CA LEU A 140 -32.91 -15.06 -19.24
C LEU A 140 -32.48 -13.58 -19.37
N ARG A 141 -32.06 -13.16 -20.57
CA ARG A 141 -31.69 -11.78 -20.85
C ARG A 141 -32.86 -10.79 -20.87
N GLY A 142 -34.11 -11.31 -20.82
CA GLY A 142 -35.31 -10.47 -20.89
C GLY A 142 -35.54 -9.81 -22.24
N GLU A 143 -34.92 -10.32 -23.30
CA GLU A 143 -35.04 -9.77 -24.67
C GLU A 143 -36.24 -10.25 -25.39
N LEU A 144 -36.65 -11.51 -25.11
CA LEU A 144 -37.83 -12.13 -25.69
C LEU A 144 -38.67 -12.80 -24.61
N THR A 145 -39.98 -12.85 -24.85
CA THR A 145 -40.92 -13.62 -24.04
C THR A 145 -40.94 -15.09 -24.48
N VAL A 146 -41.39 -16.01 -23.60
CA VAL A 146 -41.57 -17.43 -23.91
C VAL A 146 -42.37 -17.63 -25.18
N LYS A 147 -43.48 -16.87 -25.35
CA LYS A 147 -44.33 -16.94 -26.54
C LYS A 147 -43.54 -16.57 -27.82
N GLN A 148 -42.78 -15.50 -27.81
CA GLN A 148 -41.99 -15.07 -28.98
C GLN A 148 -40.91 -16.11 -29.34
N VAL A 149 -40.24 -16.68 -28.35
CA VAL A 149 -39.26 -17.76 -28.58
C VAL A 149 -39.94 -18.99 -29.13
N GLY A 150 -41.16 -19.34 -28.59
CA GLY A 150 -41.99 -20.46 -29.09
C GLY A 150 -42.38 -20.30 -30.56
N GLU A 151 -42.78 -19.09 -30.98
CA GLU A 151 -43.13 -18.79 -32.38
C GLU A 151 -41.95 -19.03 -33.33
N TYR A 152 -40.71 -18.62 -32.96
CA TYR A 152 -39.52 -18.90 -33.76
C TYR A 152 -39.16 -20.40 -33.76
N LEU A 153 -39.35 -21.11 -32.64
CA LEU A 153 -39.09 -22.53 -32.54
C LEU A 153 -40.02 -23.31 -33.45
N ASP A 154 -41.32 -23.02 -33.43
CA ASP A 154 -42.31 -23.68 -34.25
C ASP A 154 -42.03 -23.45 -35.75
N GLN A 155 -41.67 -22.22 -36.14
CA GLN A 155 -41.25 -21.88 -37.49
C GLN A 155 -40.08 -22.74 -37.99
N VAL A 156 -39.05 -22.94 -37.14
CA VAL A 156 -37.86 -23.75 -37.49
C VAL A 156 -38.19 -25.23 -37.52
N ARG A 157 -39.02 -25.74 -36.59
CA ARG A 157 -39.42 -27.16 -36.55
C ARG A 157 -40.24 -27.55 -37.77
N ASP A 158 -41.12 -26.64 -38.21
CA ASP A 158 -41.92 -26.90 -39.42
C ASP A 158 -41.07 -26.95 -40.71
N ALA A 159 -39.88 -26.27 -40.71
CA ALA A 159 -38.99 -26.21 -41.87
C ALA A 159 -37.86 -27.26 -41.89
N LEU A 160 -37.60 -27.94 -40.76
CA LEU A 160 -36.41 -28.80 -40.62
C LEU A 160 -36.81 -30.21 -40.10
N ASN A 161 -36.03 -31.21 -40.49
CA ASN A 161 -36.19 -32.61 -40.02
C ASN A 161 -35.13 -32.98 -38.94
N VAL A 162 -34.33 -32.02 -38.47
CA VAL A 162 -33.37 -32.21 -37.38
C VAL A 162 -33.99 -31.74 -36.07
N PRO A 163 -33.60 -32.30 -34.90
CA PRO A 163 -34.12 -31.87 -33.60
C PRO A 163 -33.84 -30.39 -33.32
N VAL A 164 -34.86 -29.65 -32.86
CA VAL A 164 -34.82 -28.21 -32.57
C VAL A 164 -35.07 -27.96 -31.09
N SER A 165 -34.30 -27.06 -30.52
CA SER A 165 -34.51 -26.56 -29.15
C SER A 165 -34.10 -25.09 -29.06
N THR A 166 -34.34 -24.49 -27.89
CA THR A 166 -33.69 -23.27 -27.42
C THR A 166 -32.78 -23.63 -26.24
N ALA A 167 -31.77 -22.81 -26.00
CA ALA A 167 -30.87 -23.04 -24.88
C ALA A 167 -31.07 -21.94 -23.81
N GLU A 168 -31.45 -22.36 -22.61
CA GLU A 168 -31.70 -21.50 -21.45
C GLU A 168 -31.05 -22.10 -20.19
N THR A 169 -30.92 -21.31 -19.16
CA THR A 169 -30.43 -21.78 -17.85
C THR A 169 -31.46 -22.70 -17.19
N TRP A 170 -30.96 -23.53 -16.27
CA TRP A 170 -31.81 -24.56 -15.63
C TRP A 170 -32.98 -23.98 -14.84
N ASP A 171 -32.86 -22.83 -14.26
CA ASP A 171 -33.92 -22.12 -13.52
C ASP A 171 -34.98 -21.55 -14.45
N VAL A 172 -34.60 -21.02 -15.61
CA VAL A 172 -35.56 -20.58 -16.65
C VAL A 172 -36.40 -21.74 -17.14
N TRP A 173 -35.77 -22.92 -17.44
CA TRP A 173 -36.52 -24.11 -17.82
C TRP A 173 -37.52 -24.59 -16.76
N LEU A 174 -37.15 -24.47 -15.47
CA LEU A 174 -38.06 -24.83 -14.37
C LEU A 174 -39.17 -23.80 -14.16
N ALA A 175 -38.88 -22.52 -14.38
CA ALA A 175 -39.84 -21.42 -14.26
C ALA A 175 -40.88 -21.42 -15.43
N HIS A 176 -40.44 -21.84 -16.62
CA HIS A 176 -41.20 -21.80 -17.86
C HIS A 176 -41.34 -23.19 -18.51
N PRO A 177 -42.01 -24.17 -17.85
CA PRO A 177 -42.13 -25.53 -18.38
C PRO A 177 -42.92 -25.62 -19.68
N GLU A 178 -43.77 -24.65 -19.99
CA GLU A 178 -44.51 -24.53 -21.24
C GLU A 178 -43.57 -24.44 -22.47
N LEU A 179 -42.37 -23.96 -22.32
CA LEU A 179 -41.37 -23.89 -23.37
C LEU A 179 -41.05 -25.28 -23.97
N ALA A 180 -41.22 -26.36 -23.20
CA ALA A 180 -41.00 -27.72 -23.64
C ALA A 180 -41.99 -28.20 -24.71
N GLU A 181 -43.13 -27.55 -24.90
CA GLU A 181 -44.10 -27.86 -25.95
C GLU A 181 -43.57 -27.49 -27.35
N HIS A 182 -42.72 -26.47 -27.41
CA HIS A 182 -42.14 -25.91 -28.63
C HIS A 182 -40.83 -26.57 -29.08
N VAL A 183 -40.24 -27.49 -28.30
CA VAL A 183 -38.92 -28.08 -28.58
C VAL A 183 -38.98 -29.60 -28.72
N ASP A 184 -38.01 -30.19 -29.42
CA ASP A 184 -37.86 -31.63 -29.55
C ASP A 184 -37.01 -32.20 -28.39
N TYR A 185 -36.08 -31.43 -27.86
CA TYR A 185 -35.25 -31.77 -26.71
C TYR A 185 -35.04 -30.52 -25.83
N VAL A 186 -34.61 -30.69 -24.57
CA VAL A 186 -34.29 -29.60 -23.66
C VAL A 186 -32.79 -29.36 -23.67
N ALA A 187 -32.36 -28.17 -24.15
CA ALA A 187 -30.95 -27.76 -24.04
C ALA A 187 -30.80 -26.82 -22.84
N VAL A 188 -30.09 -27.28 -21.83
CA VAL A 188 -29.98 -26.56 -20.56
C VAL A 188 -28.54 -26.09 -20.30
N HIS A 189 -28.38 -24.89 -19.77
CA HIS A 189 -27.12 -24.41 -19.24
C HIS A 189 -27.05 -24.66 -17.73
N ILE A 190 -25.96 -25.31 -17.30
CA ILE A 190 -25.67 -25.57 -15.87
C ILE A 190 -24.24 -25.12 -15.58
N LEU A 191 -24.12 -23.96 -15.01
CA LEU A 191 -22.86 -23.31 -14.75
C LEU A 191 -22.68 -23.06 -13.24
N PRO A 192 -22.17 -24.04 -12.47
CA PRO A 192 -22.10 -23.96 -11.00
C PRO A 192 -21.34 -22.76 -10.47
N TYR A 193 -20.43 -22.18 -11.26
CA TYR A 193 -19.74 -20.95 -10.90
C TYR A 193 -20.74 -19.80 -10.70
N TRP A 194 -21.69 -19.60 -11.61
CA TRP A 194 -22.71 -18.56 -11.52
C TRP A 194 -23.74 -18.84 -10.40
N ASP A 195 -23.95 -20.10 -10.08
CA ASP A 195 -24.77 -20.48 -8.94
C ASP A 195 -24.07 -20.26 -7.60
N GLY A 196 -22.75 -19.98 -7.62
CA GLY A 196 -21.93 -19.72 -6.43
C GLY A 196 -21.58 -20.97 -5.65
N VAL A 197 -21.54 -22.13 -6.32
CA VAL A 197 -21.29 -23.45 -5.70
C VAL A 197 -19.79 -23.66 -5.48
N GLU A 198 -19.44 -24.23 -4.32
CA GLU A 198 -18.05 -24.61 -4.03
C GLU A 198 -17.56 -25.71 -5.00
N LEU A 199 -16.30 -25.66 -5.42
CA LEU A 199 -15.70 -26.55 -6.41
C LEU A 199 -15.96 -28.04 -6.12
N ASP A 200 -15.83 -28.48 -4.88
CA ASP A 200 -15.99 -29.88 -4.51
C ASP A 200 -17.42 -30.38 -4.62
N GLN A 201 -18.40 -29.50 -4.60
CA GLN A 201 -19.83 -29.80 -4.75
C GLN A 201 -20.34 -29.52 -6.18
N ALA A 202 -19.51 -28.91 -7.04
CA ALA A 202 -19.96 -28.39 -8.33
C ALA A 202 -20.43 -29.49 -9.29
N VAL A 203 -19.76 -30.63 -9.32
CA VAL A 203 -20.18 -31.77 -10.19
C VAL A 203 -21.47 -32.41 -9.69
N ASP A 204 -21.64 -32.59 -8.38
CA ASP A 204 -22.86 -33.10 -7.78
C ASP A 204 -24.05 -32.16 -8.03
N HIS A 205 -23.79 -30.83 -7.99
CA HIS A 205 -24.81 -29.84 -8.35
C HIS A 205 -25.30 -30.01 -9.79
N VAL A 206 -24.43 -30.26 -10.76
CA VAL A 206 -24.79 -30.56 -12.15
C VAL A 206 -25.65 -31.82 -12.23
N VAL A 207 -25.22 -32.89 -11.53
CA VAL A 207 -25.96 -34.17 -11.54
C VAL A 207 -27.38 -34.02 -10.91
N LEU A 208 -27.47 -33.30 -9.79
CA LEU A 208 -28.76 -33.06 -9.13
C LEU A 208 -29.69 -32.22 -10.00
N THR A 209 -29.15 -31.19 -10.65
CA THR A 209 -29.92 -30.32 -11.55
C THR A 209 -30.40 -31.09 -12.79
N MET A 210 -29.54 -31.91 -13.39
CA MET A 210 -29.95 -32.81 -14.50
C MET A 210 -31.06 -33.75 -14.08
N ASN A 211 -31.00 -34.32 -12.87
CA ASN A 211 -32.06 -35.22 -12.38
C ASN A 211 -33.40 -34.46 -12.17
N LYS A 212 -33.36 -33.22 -11.65
CA LYS A 212 -34.55 -32.36 -11.52
C LYS A 212 -35.20 -32.09 -12.86
N LEU A 213 -34.41 -31.77 -13.89
CA LEU A 213 -34.93 -31.49 -15.25
C LEU A 213 -35.49 -32.74 -15.92
N LYS A 214 -34.78 -33.87 -15.85
CA LYS A 214 -35.30 -35.15 -16.38
C LYS A 214 -36.65 -35.58 -15.76
N ASN A 215 -36.81 -35.32 -14.46
CA ASN A 215 -38.06 -35.58 -13.76
C ASN A 215 -39.17 -34.59 -14.14
N LYS A 216 -38.81 -33.32 -14.43
CA LYS A 216 -39.75 -32.28 -14.84
C LYS A 216 -40.26 -32.46 -16.28
N PHE A 217 -39.41 -32.97 -17.18
CA PHE A 217 -39.68 -33.14 -18.60
C PHE A 217 -39.61 -34.62 -19.02
N PRO A 218 -40.49 -35.49 -18.50
CA PRO A 218 -40.49 -36.89 -18.86
C PRO A 218 -40.79 -37.06 -20.37
N GLY A 219 -39.99 -37.87 -21.03
CA GLY A 219 -40.13 -38.11 -22.48
C GLY A 219 -39.40 -37.15 -23.41
N LYS A 220 -38.75 -36.08 -22.87
CA LYS A 220 -37.83 -35.24 -23.62
C LYS A 220 -36.37 -35.62 -23.30
N GLU A 221 -35.53 -35.67 -24.32
CA GLU A 221 -34.09 -35.75 -24.09
C GLU A 221 -33.61 -34.44 -23.46
N VAL A 222 -32.88 -34.51 -22.33
CA VAL A 222 -32.25 -33.34 -21.70
C VAL A 222 -30.78 -33.40 -21.98
N ILE A 223 -30.25 -32.42 -22.68
CA ILE A 223 -28.82 -32.25 -22.98
C ILE A 223 -28.28 -31.01 -22.28
N ILE A 224 -27.01 -31.06 -21.94
CA ILE A 224 -26.34 -29.91 -21.33
C ILE A 224 -25.76 -29.05 -22.46
N GLY A 225 -26.42 -27.92 -22.74
CA GLY A 225 -25.97 -26.96 -23.76
C GLY A 225 -24.70 -26.25 -23.38
N GLU A 226 -24.51 -25.96 -22.08
CA GLU A 226 -23.29 -25.38 -21.54
C GLU A 226 -23.01 -25.92 -20.15
N VAL A 227 -21.76 -26.31 -19.93
CA VAL A 227 -21.17 -26.64 -18.61
C VAL A 227 -19.71 -26.25 -18.60
N GLY A 228 -19.29 -25.56 -17.57
CA GLY A 228 -17.93 -25.06 -17.51
C GLY A 228 -17.56 -24.47 -16.15
N TRP A 229 -16.28 -24.08 -16.04
CA TRP A 229 -15.70 -23.36 -14.92
C TRP A 229 -14.65 -22.38 -15.44
N PRO A 230 -14.64 -21.10 -15.01
CA PRO A 230 -13.69 -20.14 -15.53
C PRO A 230 -12.30 -20.33 -14.92
N SER A 231 -11.26 -20.01 -15.68
CA SER A 231 -9.87 -20.11 -15.24
C SER A 231 -9.35 -18.84 -14.53
N ASN A 232 -10.05 -17.72 -14.68
CA ASN A 232 -9.71 -16.45 -14.03
C ASN A 232 -10.96 -15.60 -13.92
N ALA A 233 -11.19 -15.02 -12.78
CA ALA A 233 -12.25 -14.05 -12.49
C ALA A 233 -12.23 -13.70 -11.00
N ARG A 234 -13.14 -12.77 -10.61
CA ARG A 234 -13.46 -12.56 -9.18
C ARG A 234 -14.08 -13.83 -8.58
N THR A 235 -13.94 -14.00 -7.29
CA THR A 235 -14.69 -15.00 -6.54
C THR A 235 -16.19 -14.69 -6.61
N HIS A 236 -17.02 -15.64 -6.97
CA HIS A 236 -18.47 -15.50 -6.94
C HIS A 236 -19.06 -16.39 -5.84
N LYS A 237 -19.49 -15.79 -4.72
CA LYS A 237 -19.88 -16.50 -3.48
C LYS A 237 -18.77 -17.47 -3.05
N LEU A 238 -19.02 -18.82 -3.19
CA LEU A 238 -18.04 -19.85 -2.86
C LEU A 238 -17.23 -20.34 -4.08
N SER A 239 -17.57 -19.88 -5.28
CA SER A 239 -16.92 -20.31 -6.51
C SER A 239 -15.66 -19.51 -6.79
N VAL A 240 -14.51 -20.16 -6.76
CA VAL A 240 -13.19 -19.56 -7.03
C VAL A 240 -12.71 -19.95 -8.42
N ALA A 241 -12.49 -18.95 -9.27
CA ALA A 241 -11.93 -19.13 -10.60
C ALA A 241 -10.40 -19.29 -10.53
N SER A 242 -9.89 -20.36 -11.15
CA SER A 242 -8.46 -20.57 -11.38
C SER A 242 -8.23 -21.65 -12.44
N PRO A 243 -7.06 -21.71 -13.12
CA PRO A 243 -6.78 -22.79 -14.06
C PRO A 243 -6.84 -24.17 -13.41
N ALA A 244 -6.39 -24.31 -12.18
CA ALA A 244 -6.45 -25.55 -11.42
C ALA A 244 -7.91 -25.97 -11.12
N ASN A 245 -8.76 -25.03 -10.68
CA ASN A 245 -10.16 -25.31 -10.40
C ASN A 245 -10.95 -25.63 -11.68
N GLN A 246 -10.64 -24.94 -12.78
CA GLN A 246 -11.18 -25.27 -14.10
C GLN A 246 -10.83 -26.71 -14.50
N ALA A 247 -9.55 -27.08 -14.39
CA ALA A 247 -9.09 -28.43 -14.69
C ALA A 247 -9.77 -29.49 -13.80
N THR A 248 -9.84 -29.24 -12.49
CA THR A 248 -10.45 -30.14 -11.50
C THR A 248 -11.93 -30.34 -11.80
N PHE A 249 -12.69 -29.25 -11.99
CA PHE A 249 -14.10 -29.33 -12.32
C PHE A 249 -14.35 -30.10 -13.62
N LEU A 250 -13.69 -29.69 -14.71
CA LEU A 250 -13.94 -30.29 -16.03
C LEU A 250 -13.56 -31.77 -16.07
N ARG A 251 -12.41 -32.16 -15.53
CA ARG A 251 -11.95 -33.54 -15.51
C ARG A 251 -12.84 -34.43 -14.65
N ARG A 252 -13.30 -33.97 -13.48
CA ARG A 252 -14.27 -34.66 -12.64
C ARG A 252 -15.65 -34.76 -13.34
N PHE A 253 -16.11 -33.66 -13.95
CA PHE A 253 -17.37 -33.63 -14.70
C PHE A 253 -17.35 -34.58 -15.88
N LEU A 254 -16.32 -34.58 -16.70
CA LEU A 254 -16.22 -35.46 -17.87
C LEU A 254 -16.26 -36.95 -17.49
N HIS A 255 -15.58 -37.34 -16.42
CA HIS A 255 -15.66 -38.71 -15.90
C HIS A 255 -17.07 -39.06 -15.44
N GLN A 256 -17.76 -38.17 -14.76
CA GLN A 256 -19.14 -38.39 -14.31
C GLN A 256 -20.13 -38.43 -15.49
N ALA A 257 -19.92 -37.54 -16.47
CA ALA A 257 -20.78 -37.44 -17.66
C ALA A 257 -20.69 -38.70 -18.53
N GLU A 258 -19.51 -39.32 -18.64
CA GLU A 258 -19.31 -40.58 -19.30
C GLU A 258 -20.10 -41.72 -18.61
N GLN A 259 -20.02 -41.83 -17.29
CA GLN A 259 -20.77 -42.82 -16.50
C GLN A 259 -22.29 -42.65 -16.62
N LYS A 260 -22.77 -41.39 -16.66
CA LYS A 260 -24.20 -41.06 -16.78
C LYS A 260 -24.70 -40.99 -18.21
N LYS A 261 -23.80 -41.13 -19.19
CA LYS A 261 -24.09 -41.01 -20.64
C LYS A 261 -24.78 -39.67 -20.96
N TYR A 262 -24.27 -38.57 -20.41
CA TYR A 262 -24.80 -37.25 -20.74
C TYR A 262 -24.34 -36.82 -22.13
N VAL A 263 -25.20 -36.12 -22.84
CA VAL A 263 -24.83 -35.31 -24.01
C VAL A 263 -24.59 -33.91 -23.51
N TYR A 264 -23.41 -33.34 -23.80
CA TYR A 264 -22.99 -32.05 -23.25
C TYR A 264 -22.08 -31.28 -24.21
N TYR A 265 -22.03 -29.98 -23.99
CA TYR A 265 -21.06 -29.09 -24.60
C TYR A 265 -20.30 -28.35 -23.50
N ILE A 266 -18.97 -28.46 -23.52
CA ILE A 266 -18.12 -27.73 -22.60
C ILE A 266 -18.08 -26.24 -22.96
N MET A 267 -18.42 -25.38 -22.05
CA MET A 267 -18.23 -23.94 -22.17
C MET A 267 -16.82 -23.58 -21.67
N GLU A 268 -15.86 -23.16 -22.53
CA GLU A 268 -15.97 -23.21 -23.99
C GLU A 268 -14.61 -23.66 -24.61
N ALA A 269 -14.50 -23.77 -25.89
CA ALA A 269 -13.25 -24.21 -26.52
C ALA A 269 -12.13 -23.18 -26.28
N PHE A 270 -12.36 -21.91 -26.59
CA PHE A 270 -11.36 -20.85 -26.58
C PHE A 270 -11.81 -19.71 -25.71
N ASP A 271 -10.85 -19.05 -25.03
CA ASP A 271 -11.07 -17.82 -24.30
C ASP A 271 -11.62 -16.70 -25.19
N GLN A 272 -12.52 -15.86 -24.63
CA GLN A 272 -13.28 -14.85 -25.35
C GLN A 272 -13.12 -13.44 -24.71
N PRO A 273 -12.01 -12.72 -24.92
CA PRO A 273 -11.76 -11.43 -24.25
C PRO A 273 -12.85 -10.37 -24.48
N TRP A 274 -13.57 -10.40 -25.61
CA TRP A 274 -14.65 -9.48 -25.91
C TRP A 274 -15.86 -9.61 -24.96
N LYS A 275 -16.10 -10.79 -24.40
CA LYS A 275 -17.20 -11.05 -23.45
C LYS A 275 -17.07 -10.27 -22.13
N ARG A 276 -15.90 -9.66 -21.86
CA ARG A 276 -15.74 -8.78 -20.69
C ARG A 276 -16.74 -7.63 -20.65
N ILE A 277 -17.25 -7.22 -21.82
CA ILE A 277 -18.20 -6.10 -21.93
C ILE A 277 -19.57 -6.48 -21.38
N SER A 278 -20.01 -7.73 -21.61
CA SER A 278 -21.33 -8.25 -21.27
C SER A 278 -21.36 -9.04 -19.96
N GLU A 279 -20.30 -9.81 -19.68
CA GLU A 279 -20.26 -10.77 -18.56
C GLU A 279 -19.26 -10.38 -17.45
N GLY A 280 -18.58 -9.24 -17.59
CA GLY A 280 -17.48 -8.86 -16.69
C GLY A 280 -16.18 -9.60 -17.00
N SER A 281 -15.22 -9.56 -16.08
CA SER A 281 -13.89 -10.17 -16.29
C SER A 281 -13.98 -11.66 -16.57
N VAL A 282 -14.92 -12.35 -15.96
CA VAL A 282 -15.11 -13.81 -16.09
C VAL A 282 -15.39 -14.26 -17.51
N GLY A 283 -16.13 -13.46 -18.28
CA GLY A 283 -16.50 -13.80 -19.67
C GLY A 283 -15.30 -14.11 -20.56
N ALA A 284 -14.14 -13.56 -20.24
CA ALA A 284 -12.92 -13.77 -21.02
C ALA A 284 -12.25 -15.14 -20.81
N TYR A 285 -12.61 -15.92 -19.77
CA TYR A 285 -11.75 -16.99 -19.26
C TYR A 285 -12.41 -18.37 -19.15
N TRP A 286 -13.45 -18.63 -19.93
CA TRP A 286 -14.15 -19.91 -19.93
C TRP A 286 -13.48 -20.98 -20.80
N GLY A 287 -12.64 -20.59 -21.74
CA GLY A 287 -11.98 -21.52 -22.69
C GLY A 287 -11.13 -22.58 -22.01
N VAL A 288 -11.10 -23.77 -22.59
CA VAL A 288 -10.10 -24.82 -22.30
C VAL A 288 -8.75 -24.45 -22.87
N TYR A 289 -8.75 -23.73 -23.98
CA TYR A 289 -7.59 -23.13 -24.62
C TYR A 289 -7.63 -21.61 -24.47
N ASP A 290 -6.47 -20.99 -24.39
CA ASP A 290 -6.34 -19.53 -24.37
C ASP A 290 -6.61 -18.94 -25.77
N VAL A 291 -6.52 -17.60 -25.90
CA VAL A 291 -6.73 -16.92 -27.20
C VAL A 291 -5.67 -17.26 -28.24
N GLN A 292 -4.49 -17.75 -27.84
CA GLN A 292 -3.43 -18.26 -28.70
C GLN A 292 -3.56 -19.75 -28.99
N ARG A 293 -4.61 -20.40 -28.55
CA ARG A 293 -4.92 -21.83 -28.72
C ARG A 293 -4.00 -22.79 -27.95
N HIS A 294 -3.33 -22.29 -26.89
CA HIS A 294 -2.60 -23.15 -25.99
C HIS A 294 -3.53 -23.72 -24.90
N PRO A 295 -3.37 -24.99 -24.51
CA PRO A 295 -4.15 -25.55 -23.42
C PRO A 295 -3.76 -24.90 -22.10
N LYS A 296 -4.76 -24.48 -21.31
CA LYS A 296 -4.53 -23.75 -20.04
C LYS A 296 -4.16 -24.67 -18.87
N PHE A 297 -4.33 -25.95 -19.01
CA PHE A 297 -4.01 -26.96 -17.98
C PHE A 297 -3.64 -28.31 -18.60
N ALA A 298 -3.02 -29.17 -17.78
CA ALA A 298 -2.67 -30.52 -18.20
C ALA A 298 -3.89 -31.44 -18.24
N PHE A 299 -4.09 -32.13 -19.38
CA PHE A 299 -5.24 -33.02 -19.58
C PHE A 299 -5.14 -34.33 -18.79
N SER A 300 -3.95 -34.87 -18.58
CA SER A 300 -3.74 -36.17 -17.92
C SER A 300 -2.79 -36.12 -16.72
N ALA A 301 -1.88 -35.17 -16.68
CA ALA A 301 -0.95 -35.05 -15.56
C ALA A 301 -1.68 -34.55 -14.27
N PRO A 302 -1.08 -34.75 -13.10
CA PRO A 302 -1.61 -34.16 -11.86
C PRO A 302 -1.79 -32.63 -11.98
N ILE A 303 -2.88 -32.12 -11.42
CA ILE A 303 -3.22 -30.69 -11.46
C ILE A 303 -2.36 -29.98 -10.43
N VAL A 304 -1.72 -28.87 -10.82
CA VAL A 304 -0.91 -28.01 -9.97
C VAL A 304 -1.48 -26.61 -10.01
N GLY A 305 -1.60 -25.95 -8.85
CA GLY A 305 -2.20 -24.61 -8.76
C GLY A 305 -1.49 -23.57 -9.62
N ILE A 306 -0.16 -23.53 -9.55
CA ILE A 306 0.72 -22.68 -10.38
C ILE A 306 1.75 -23.58 -11.04
N PRO A 307 1.64 -23.89 -12.34
CA PRO A 307 2.56 -24.78 -13.02
C PRO A 307 4.04 -24.34 -12.92
N GLU A 308 4.29 -23.03 -13.00
CA GLU A 308 5.61 -22.40 -12.97
C GLU A 308 6.14 -22.15 -11.56
N TRP A 309 5.50 -22.67 -10.51
CA TRP A 309 5.85 -22.36 -9.12
C TRP A 309 7.33 -22.55 -8.78
N ARG A 310 8.02 -23.49 -9.43
CA ARG A 310 9.46 -23.74 -9.20
C ARG A 310 10.31 -22.57 -9.68
N THR A 311 9.98 -22.01 -10.84
CA THR A 311 10.64 -20.82 -11.40
C THR A 311 10.37 -19.60 -10.52
N LEU A 312 9.10 -19.42 -10.09
CA LEU A 312 8.72 -18.32 -9.20
C LEU A 312 9.40 -18.43 -7.84
N ALA A 313 9.49 -19.64 -7.30
CA ALA A 313 10.26 -19.91 -6.08
C ALA A 313 11.74 -19.53 -6.25
N ALA A 314 12.37 -19.94 -7.35
CA ALA A 314 13.76 -19.61 -7.63
C ALA A 314 13.99 -18.09 -7.74
N ILE A 315 13.13 -17.37 -8.46
CA ILE A 315 13.17 -15.90 -8.58
C ILE A 315 13.00 -15.25 -7.21
N SER A 316 11.99 -15.68 -6.44
CA SER A 316 11.73 -15.16 -5.08
C SER A 316 12.92 -15.37 -4.15
N ILE A 317 13.56 -16.53 -4.21
CA ILE A 317 14.74 -16.88 -3.43
C ILE A 317 15.93 -15.99 -3.80
N VAL A 318 16.19 -15.80 -5.09
CA VAL A 318 17.30 -14.94 -5.56
C VAL A 318 17.09 -13.50 -5.09
N ILE A 319 15.90 -12.94 -5.30
CA ILE A 319 15.58 -11.58 -4.83
C ILE A 319 15.68 -11.50 -3.30
N GLY A 320 15.16 -12.49 -2.58
CA GLY A 320 15.22 -12.56 -1.12
C GLY A 320 16.66 -12.61 -0.60
N ILE A 321 17.54 -13.42 -1.20
CA ILE A 321 18.98 -13.51 -0.83
C ILE A 321 19.69 -12.18 -1.08
N ILE A 322 19.46 -11.55 -2.24
CA ILE A 322 20.05 -10.25 -2.57
C ILE A 322 19.61 -9.22 -1.55
N THR A 323 18.31 -9.10 -1.30
CA THR A 323 17.72 -8.14 -0.35
C THR A 323 18.24 -8.37 1.07
N PHE A 324 18.24 -9.63 1.54
CA PHE A 324 18.78 -9.98 2.84
C PHE A 324 20.27 -9.64 2.97
N THR A 325 21.05 -9.90 1.94
CA THR A 325 22.49 -9.57 1.92
C THR A 325 22.70 -8.06 1.99
N MET A 326 21.90 -7.27 1.25
CA MET A 326 21.94 -5.81 1.29
C MET A 326 21.63 -5.26 2.69
N LEU A 327 20.60 -5.79 3.35
CA LEU A 327 20.24 -5.38 4.71
C LEU A 327 21.34 -5.68 5.73
N LEU A 328 22.19 -6.67 5.48
CA LEU A 328 23.27 -7.05 6.39
C LEU A 328 24.64 -6.40 6.12
N ILE A 329 24.79 -5.59 5.07
CA ILE A 329 26.09 -5.02 4.67
C ILE A 329 26.78 -4.31 5.84
N ASP A 330 26.05 -3.54 6.63
CA ASP A 330 26.61 -2.79 7.77
C ASP A 330 26.07 -3.25 9.14
N SER A 331 25.34 -4.36 9.19
CA SER A 331 24.71 -4.88 10.42
C SER A 331 25.51 -6.01 11.08
N LYS A 332 26.85 -5.84 11.18
CA LYS A 332 27.79 -6.87 11.70
C LYS A 332 27.51 -7.29 13.16
N THR A 333 27.00 -6.37 13.98
CA THR A 333 26.70 -6.57 15.41
C THR A 333 25.31 -7.09 15.68
N LEU A 334 24.50 -7.37 14.65
CA LEU A 334 23.16 -7.87 14.80
C LEU A 334 23.19 -9.34 15.28
N GLN A 335 22.37 -9.69 16.30
CA GLN A 335 22.19 -11.05 16.78
C GLN A 335 21.54 -11.94 15.72
N ASN A 336 21.70 -13.26 15.84
CA ASN A 336 21.08 -14.21 14.91
C ASN A 336 19.55 -14.10 14.83
N ARG A 337 18.86 -13.77 15.94
CA ARG A 337 17.41 -13.52 15.96
C ARG A 337 17.02 -12.37 15.04
N GLY A 338 17.74 -11.25 15.11
CA GLY A 338 17.51 -10.11 14.24
C GLY A 338 17.81 -10.42 12.76
N ARG A 339 18.89 -11.19 12.50
CA ARG A 339 19.22 -11.65 11.13
C ARG A 339 18.14 -12.57 10.57
N SER A 340 17.63 -13.53 11.37
CA SER A 340 16.53 -14.42 10.95
C SER A 340 15.25 -13.63 10.68
N PHE A 341 14.93 -12.66 11.53
CA PHE A 341 13.79 -11.78 11.32
C PHE A 341 13.90 -11.02 9.99
N LEU A 342 15.07 -10.41 9.71
CA LEU A 342 15.30 -9.71 8.44
C LEU A 342 15.22 -10.64 7.23
N ALA A 343 15.74 -11.87 7.35
CA ALA A 343 15.64 -12.87 6.29
C ALA A 343 14.18 -13.22 6.00
N ILE A 344 13.36 -13.47 7.04
CA ILE A 344 11.93 -13.77 6.89
C ILE A 344 11.21 -12.63 6.15
N VAL A 345 11.44 -11.38 6.58
CA VAL A 345 10.79 -10.22 5.95
C VAL A 345 11.24 -10.04 4.51
N ALA A 346 12.54 -10.19 4.20
CA ALA A 346 13.08 -10.05 2.86
C ALA A 346 12.51 -11.10 1.88
N PHE A 347 12.47 -12.37 2.31
CA PHE A 347 11.91 -13.45 1.49
C PHE A 347 10.40 -13.34 1.33
N PHE A 348 9.69 -12.93 2.38
CA PHE A 348 8.26 -12.67 2.30
C PHE A 348 7.93 -11.55 1.31
N ALA A 349 8.63 -10.42 1.39
CA ALA A 349 8.44 -9.31 0.46
C ALA A 349 8.75 -9.72 -0.98
N ALA A 350 9.84 -10.47 -1.21
CA ALA A 350 10.21 -10.99 -2.52
C ALA A 350 9.15 -11.96 -3.07
N THR A 351 8.66 -12.89 -2.23
CA THR A 351 7.63 -13.86 -2.62
C THR A 351 6.32 -13.17 -2.98
N ALA A 352 5.86 -12.22 -2.15
CA ALA A 352 4.64 -11.47 -2.40
C ALA A 352 4.73 -10.66 -3.70
N ALA A 353 5.85 -9.95 -3.92
CA ALA A 353 6.06 -9.18 -5.14
C ALA A 353 6.05 -10.07 -6.40
N VAL A 354 6.79 -11.17 -6.39
CA VAL A 354 6.86 -12.12 -7.51
C VAL A 354 5.47 -12.71 -7.81
N TRP A 355 4.74 -13.12 -6.78
CA TRP A 355 3.41 -13.69 -6.95
C TRP A 355 2.40 -12.68 -7.50
N ILE A 356 2.36 -11.46 -6.98
CA ILE A 356 1.45 -10.41 -7.47
C ILE A 356 1.74 -10.08 -8.93
N ILE A 357 3.02 -9.91 -9.29
CA ILE A 357 3.42 -9.64 -10.68
C ILE A 357 3.04 -10.80 -11.60
N TYR A 358 3.29 -12.03 -11.19
CA TYR A 358 2.91 -13.23 -11.95
C TYR A 358 1.40 -13.29 -12.19
N THR A 359 0.58 -13.14 -11.14
CA THR A 359 -0.88 -13.19 -11.24
C THR A 359 -1.43 -12.06 -12.13
N TYR A 360 -0.81 -10.88 -12.06
CA TYR A 360 -1.21 -9.75 -12.90
C TYR A 360 -0.85 -9.98 -14.37
N TYR A 361 0.33 -10.53 -14.65
CA TYR A 361 0.81 -10.80 -16.02
C TYR A 361 -0.08 -11.81 -16.77
N HIS A 362 -0.72 -12.75 -16.07
CA HIS A 362 -1.59 -13.77 -16.65
C HIS A 362 -3.03 -13.29 -16.91
N GLN A 363 -3.26 -11.97 -16.91
CA GLN A 363 -4.51 -11.38 -17.34
C GLN A 363 -4.40 -10.88 -18.79
N TYR A 364 -5.51 -10.91 -19.55
CA TYR A 364 -5.56 -10.28 -20.87
C TYR A 364 -5.38 -8.76 -20.73
N MET A 365 -4.30 -8.23 -21.28
CA MET A 365 -3.85 -6.87 -21.06
C MET A 365 -4.53 -5.88 -22.00
N THR A 366 -5.26 -4.94 -21.44
CA THR A 366 -5.70 -3.73 -22.13
C THR A 366 -4.70 -2.59 -21.88
N ILE A 367 -4.74 -1.51 -22.65
CA ILE A 367 -3.88 -0.32 -22.42
C ILE A 367 -4.09 0.20 -20.99
N SER A 368 -5.31 0.26 -20.51
CA SER A 368 -5.61 0.66 -19.13
C SER A 368 -5.00 -0.29 -18.10
N ALA A 369 -5.05 -1.60 -18.35
CA ALA A 369 -4.41 -2.60 -17.49
C ALA A 369 -2.88 -2.42 -17.46
N ILE A 370 -2.24 -2.15 -18.59
CA ILE A 370 -0.79 -1.89 -18.63
C ILE A 370 -0.43 -0.68 -17.76
N ILE A 371 -1.17 0.44 -17.88
CA ILE A 371 -0.93 1.64 -17.06
C ILE A 371 -1.09 1.31 -15.56
N VAL A 372 -2.17 0.63 -15.19
CA VAL A 372 -2.39 0.20 -13.80
C VAL A 372 -1.28 -0.74 -13.33
N GLY A 373 -0.81 -1.66 -14.19
CA GLY A 373 0.31 -2.55 -13.89
C GLY A 373 1.62 -1.82 -13.61
N ILE A 374 1.95 -0.78 -14.38
CA ILE A 374 3.14 0.05 -14.13
C ILE A 374 3.03 0.75 -12.77
N LEU A 375 1.88 1.38 -12.49
CA LEU A 375 1.65 2.04 -11.20
C LEU A 375 1.71 1.04 -10.04
N MET A 376 1.18 -0.15 -10.23
CA MET A 376 1.25 -1.25 -9.25
C MET A 376 2.70 -1.67 -8.96
N ILE A 377 3.54 -1.83 -9.98
CA ILE A 377 4.96 -2.17 -9.80
C ILE A 377 5.67 -1.09 -8.99
N ILE A 378 5.45 0.19 -9.33
CA ILE A 378 6.00 1.32 -8.57
C ILE A 378 5.52 1.26 -7.10
N GLY A 379 4.24 0.98 -6.89
CA GLY A 379 3.66 0.83 -5.55
C GLY A 379 4.28 -0.33 -4.76
N ILE A 380 4.45 -1.50 -5.37
CA ILE A 380 5.08 -2.68 -4.76
C ILE A 380 6.53 -2.37 -4.34
N ILE A 381 7.29 -1.71 -5.22
CA ILE A 381 8.66 -1.28 -4.91
C ILE A 381 8.65 -0.33 -3.70
N GLY A 382 7.79 0.71 -3.73
CA GLY A 382 7.67 1.67 -2.63
C GLY A 382 7.31 1.01 -1.29
N VAL A 383 6.29 0.17 -1.28
CA VAL A 383 5.86 -0.59 -0.08
C VAL A 383 6.97 -1.51 0.42
N SER A 384 7.67 -2.21 -0.49
CA SER A 384 8.78 -3.10 -0.13
C SER A 384 9.94 -2.33 0.51
N LEU A 385 10.33 -1.18 -0.06
CA LEU A 385 11.38 -0.34 0.50
C LEU A 385 11.03 0.15 1.92
N VAL A 386 9.79 0.60 2.12
CA VAL A 386 9.29 1.02 3.44
C VAL A 386 9.32 -0.15 4.42
N LEU A 387 8.76 -1.31 4.03
CA LEU A 387 8.70 -2.50 4.89
C LEU A 387 10.11 -2.95 5.32
N LEU A 388 11.05 -2.97 4.39
CA LEU A 388 12.43 -3.40 4.65
C LEU A 388 13.17 -2.41 5.56
N ALA A 389 13.00 -1.10 5.37
CA ALA A 389 13.58 -0.08 6.23
C ALA A 389 13.00 -0.13 7.65
N GLU A 390 11.68 -0.27 7.79
CA GLU A 390 11.00 -0.42 9.07
C GLU A 390 11.43 -1.71 9.80
N ALA A 391 11.58 -2.82 9.06
CA ALA A 391 12.07 -4.08 9.61
C ALA A 391 13.53 -3.96 10.07
N HIS A 392 14.36 -3.27 9.30
CA HIS A 392 15.76 -3.07 9.64
C HIS A 392 15.91 -2.23 10.93
N GLU A 393 15.18 -1.11 11.04
CA GLU A 393 15.15 -0.30 12.26
C GLU A 393 14.65 -1.12 13.47
N TRP A 394 13.60 -1.91 13.29
CA TRP A 394 13.09 -2.80 14.35
C TRP A 394 14.15 -3.81 14.79
N ALA A 395 14.83 -4.47 13.84
CA ALA A 395 15.86 -5.45 14.14
C ALA A 395 17.02 -4.82 14.89
N GLU A 396 17.49 -3.66 14.49
CA GLU A 396 18.59 -2.94 15.14
C GLU A 396 18.19 -2.41 16.52
N ALA A 397 16.99 -1.87 16.66
CA ALA A 397 16.51 -1.39 17.95
C ALA A 397 16.46 -2.50 19.00
N ILE A 398 16.19 -3.77 18.63
CA ILE A 398 15.96 -4.85 19.61
C ILE A 398 17.13 -5.82 19.74
N TRP A 399 17.79 -6.19 18.62
CA TRP A 399 18.73 -7.34 18.60
C TRP A 399 20.19 -6.96 18.32
N LEU A 400 20.60 -5.71 18.63
CA LEU A 400 22.03 -5.39 18.66
C LEU A 400 22.71 -6.08 19.88
N GLN A 401 23.91 -6.62 19.65
CA GLN A 401 24.69 -7.23 20.74
C GLN A 401 25.26 -6.18 21.68
N LYS A 402 25.81 -5.11 21.12
CA LYS A 402 26.36 -3.96 21.82
C LYS A 402 26.13 -2.71 20.97
N TRP A 403 25.80 -1.61 21.63
CA TRP A 403 25.80 -0.30 21.01
C TRP A 403 27.25 0.10 20.70
N ARG A 404 27.54 0.48 19.46
CA ARG A 404 28.89 0.90 19.03
C ARG A 404 29.26 2.27 19.58
N ARG A 405 28.24 3.12 19.74
CA ARG A 405 28.39 4.54 20.05
C ARG A 405 27.56 4.91 21.30
N SER A 406 27.85 4.24 22.43
CA SER A 406 27.28 4.62 23.71
C SER A 406 27.95 5.89 24.23
N PHE A 407 27.15 6.77 24.80
CA PHE A 407 27.70 7.95 25.51
C PHE A 407 28.56 7.50 26.68
N THR A 408 29.78 8.01 26.72
CA THR A 408 30.70 7.80 27.84
C THR A 408 31.02 9.16 28.45
N PRO A 409 30.70 9.43 29.73
CA PRO A 409 31.09 10.67 30.38
C PRO A 409 32.61 10.88 30.35
N ILE A 410 32.99 12.11 30.12
CA ILE A 410 34.40 12.57 30.23
C ILE A 410 34.40 13.60 31.33
N GLU A 411 35.28 13.45 32.28
CA GLU A 411 35.47 14.43 33.38
C GLU A 411 36.65 15.35 33.04
N LEU A 412 36.43 16.67 33.10
CA LEU A 412 37.44 17.72 32.93
C LEU A 412 37.40 18.65 34.13
N THR A 413 38.52 19.24 34.46
CA THR A 413 38.61 20.31 35.45
C THR A 413 37.99 21.59 34.89
N ASP A 414 37.64 22.55 35.76
CA ASP A 414 37.03 23.83 35.34
C ASP A 414 37.92 24.62 34.37
N GLU A 415 39.23 24.46 34.47
CA GLU A 415 40.20 25.10 33.59
C GLU A 415 40.31 24.46 32.20
N GLU A 416 40.00 23.14 32.11
CA GLU A 416 40.01 22.39 30.86
C GLU A 416 38.69 22.48 30.07
N LEU A 417 37.64 23.00 30.71
CA LEU A 417 36.33 23.11 30.08
C LEU A 417 36.35 24.13 28.91
N PRO A 418 35.81 23.79 27.73
CA PRO A 418 35.82 24.71 26.58
C PRO A 418 34.91 25.93 26.82
N ILE A 419 35.27 27.07 26.22
CA ILE A 419 34.41 28.25 26.22
C ILE A 419 33.20 28.02 25.33
N VAL A 420 32.00 28.33 25.85
CA VAL A 420 30.71 28.07 25.19
C VAL A 420 29.98 29.40 24.93
N SER A 421 29.46 29.57 23.73
CA SER A 421 28.47 30.60 23.41
C SER A 421 27.09 29.95 23.23
N VAL A 422 26.12 30.32 24.08
CA VAL A 422 24.73 29.82 23.99
C VAL A 422 23.90 30.79 23.16
N HIS A 423 23.38 30.33 22.03
CA HIS A 423 22.54 31.11 21.11
C HIS A 423 21.07 30.85 21.36
N VAL A 424 20.28 31.91 21.55
CA VAL A 424 18.85 31.88 21.82
C VAL A 424 18.12 32.73 20.77
N PRO A 425 17.74 32.18 19.62
CA PRO A 425 16.94 32.89 18.61
C PRO A 425 15.51 33.05 19.10
N ALA A 426 14.96 34.26 18.96
CA ALA A 426 13.59 34.60 19.33
C ALA A 426 12.90 35.39 18.22
N TYR A 427 11.60 35.16 18.07
CA TYR A 427 10.72 35.92 17.17
C TYR A 427 9.32 36.02 17.75
N ASN A 428 8.96 37.22 18.18
CA ASN A 428 7.63 37.54 18.73
C ASN A 428 7.19 36.55 19.84
N GLU A 429 8.11 36.23 20.78
CA GLU A 429 7.88 35.31 21.89
C GLU A 429 7.40 36.04 23.13
N PRO A 430 6.48 35.46 23.95
CA PRO A 430 6.06 36.09 25.20
C PRO A 430 7.23 36.40 26.11
N PRO A 431 7.30 37.65 26.66
CA PRO A 431 8.44 38.05 27.50
C PRO A 431 8.65 37.16 28.72
N GLU A 432 7.56 36.74 29.38
CA GLU A 432 7.58 35.90 30.58
C GLU A 432 8.28 34.58 30.30
N MET A 433 7.95 33.92 29.15
CA MET A 433 8.57 32.68 28.75
C MET A 433 10.07 32.84 28.49
N MET A 434 10.46 33.92 27.79
CA MET A 434 11.89 34.24 27.55
C MET A 434 12.64 34.47 28.85
N ILE A 435 12.05 35.19 29.81
CA ILE A 435 12.61 35.46 31.11
C ILE A 435 12.86 34.17 31.89
N GLU A 436 11.91 33.23 31.84
CA GLU A 436 12.11 31.90 32.47
C GLU A 436 13.28 31.13 31.85
N THR A 437 13.43 31.15 30.55
CA THR A 437 14.56 30.56 29.83
C THR A 437 15.90 31.21 30.25
N LEU A 438 15.95 32.54 30.31
CA LEU A 438 17.15 33.27 30.75
C LEU A 438 17.51 32.97 32.20
N ASN A 439 16.51 32.87 33.09
CA ASN A 439 16.72 32.50 34.49
C ASN A 439 17.25 31.04 34.60
N ALA A 440 16.82 30.13 33.72
CA ALA A 440 17.40 28.78 33.70
C ALA A 440 18.85 28.80 33.21
N LEU A 441 19.21 29.60 32.22
CA LEU A 441 20.58 29.79 31.74
C LEU A 441 21.48 30.44 32.79
N ALA A 442 20.96 31.37 33.57
CA ALA A 442 21.71 32.00 34.66
C ALA A 442 22.11 31.03 35.80
N ARG A 443 21.37 29.89 35.91
CA ARG A 443 21.66 28.84 36.91
C ARG A 443 22.59 27.72 36.40
N LEU A 444 23.17 27.88 35.21
CA LEU A 444 24.13 26.89 34.70
C LEU A 444 25.35 26.76 35.58
N ASP A 445 25.69 25.54 35.97
CA ASP A 445 26.90 25.15 36.67
C ASP A 445 28.06 25.02 35.66
N TYR A 446 28.55 26.18 35.13
CA TYR A 446 29.60 26.22 34.13
C TYR A 446 30.42 27.50 34.22
N PRO A 447 31.76 27.45 34.21
CA PRO A 447 32.59 28.65 34.48
C PRO A 447 32.67 29.60 33.27
N HIS A 448 32.79 29.08 32.04
CA HIS A 448 33.20 29.86 30.86
C HIS A 448 32.10 29.85 29.77
N TYR A 449 31.09 30.71 29.90
CA TYR A 449 30.04 30.82 28.86
C TYR A 449 29.53 32.27 28.74
N GLU A 450 29.05 32.57 27.52
CA GLU A 450 28.21 33.73 27.22
C GLU A 450 26.85 33.25 26.68
N VAL A 451 25.87 34.13 26.73
CA VAL A 451 24.51 33.92 26.17
C VAL A 451 24.20 35.02 25.19
N ILE A 452 23.94 34.70 23.94
CA ILE A 452 23.58 35.65 22.90
C ILE A 452 22.12 35.45 22.55
N ILE A 453 21.28 36.45 22.81
CA ILE A 453 19.86 36.47 22.52
C ILE A 453 19.65 37.29 21.25
N ILE A 454 19.01 36.74 20.26
CA ILE A 454 18.72 37.43 19.02
C ILE A 454 17.21 37.46 18.81
N ASP A 455 16.63 38.61 19.08
CA ASP A 455 15.25 38.89 18.71
C ASP A 455 15.21 39.39 17.26
N ASN A 456 14.60 38.61 16.37
CA ASN A 456 14.57 38.91 14.95
C ASN A 456 13.17 39.31 14.47
N ASN A 457 13.07 40.50 13.88
CA ASN A 457 11.82 40.98 13.24
C ASN A 457 10.59 41.15 14.15
N THR A 458 10.74 41.18 15.46
CA THR A 458 9.65 41.50 16.40
C THR A 458 9.32 42.98 16.33
N LYS A 459 8.10 43.34 15.94
CA LYS A 459 7.68 44.72 15.69
C LYS A 459 7.27 45.47 16.97
N ASP A 460 6.71 44.74 17.94
CA ASP A 460 6.20 45.33 19.17
C ASP A 460 7.28 45.45 20.25
N PRO A 461 7.67 46.68 20.65
CA PRO A 461 8.65 46.87 21.72
C PRO A 461 8.22 46.28 23.06
N ALA A 462 6.92 46.18 23.33
CA ALA A 462 6.42 45.60 24.57
C ALA A 462 6.76 44.10 24.70
N ILE A 463 7.18 43.45 23.64
CA ILE A 463 7.56 42.03 23.63
C ILE A 463 9.06 41.87 23.87
N TRP A 464 9.93 42.65 23.21
CA TRP A 464 11.38 42.42 23.29
C TRP A 464 12.11 43.29 24.34
N GLN A 465 11.61 44.54 24.64
CA GLN A 465 12.24 45.42 25.62
C GLN A 465 12.26 44.85 27.05
N PRO A 466 11.22 44.15 27.55
CA PRO A 466 11.30 43.51 28.87
C PRO A 466 12.43 42.45 28.94
N VAL A 467 12.65 41.72 27.82
CA VAL A 467 13.74 40.72 27.75
C VAL A 467 15.10 41.36 27.75
N GLU A 468 15.30 42.46 27.01
CA GLU A 468 16.52 43.25 27.04
C GLU A 468 16.84 43.80 28.44
N ALA A 469 15.83 44.38 29.08
CA ALA A 469 15.94 44.89 30.47
C ALA A 469 16.32 43.77 31.46
N HIS A 470 15.74 42.56 31.26
CA HIS A 470 16.08 41.43 32.12
C HIS A 470 17.52 40.94 31.90
N CYS A 471 18.02 40.93 30.67
CA CYS A 471 19.43 40.64 30.38
C CYS A 471 20.36 41.63 31.10
N ALA A 472 20.03 42.91 31.07
CA ALA A 472 20.80 43.94 31.82
C ALA A 472 20.75 43.70 33.33
N ALA A 473 19.59 43.32 33.88
CA ALA A 473 19.46 42.98 35.31
C ALA A 473 20.31 41.76 35.72
N LEU A 474 20.31 40.69 34.89
CA LEU A 474 21.15 39.52 35.14
C LEU A 474 22.65 39.85 35.09
N ASN A 475 23.09 40.67 34.15
CA ASN A 475 24.48 41.13 34.09
C ASN A 475 24.86 41.98 35.30
N SER A 476 23.96 42.81 35.81
CA SER A 476 24.20 43.62 37.00
C SER A 476 24.35 42.83 38.30
N ALA A 477 23.79 41.63 38.34
CA ALA A 477 23.93 40.69 39.45
C ALA A 477 25.23 39.87 39.43
N LEU A 478 25.98 39.91 38.29
CA LEU A 478 27.29 39.29 38.13
C LEU A 478 28.39 40.30 38.47
N ASP A 479 29.54 39.82 38.95
CA ASP A 479 30.66 40.69 39.37
C ASP A 479 31.18 41.56 38.20
N VAL A 480 31.26 42.86 38.40
CA VAL A 480 31.35 43.91 37.35
C VAL A 480 32.72 43.93 36.59
N THR A 481 33.68 43.08 36.92
CA THR A 481 34.98 43.01 36.24
C THR A 481 35.04 42.20 34.99
N ALA A 482 33.95 41.44 34.66
CA ALA A 482 33.88 40.59 33.48
C ALA A 482 33.03 41.20 32.35
N SER A 483 33.28 40.81 31.10
CA SER A 483 32.41 41.11 29.94
C SER A 483 30.98 40.67 30.22
N PRO A 484 29.94 41.38 29.70
CA PRO A 484 28.54 41.03 29.96
C PRO A 484 28.27 39.60 29.45
N ARG A 485 27.77 38.76 30.37
CA ARG A 485 27.46 37.34 30.08
C ARG A 485 26.24 37.20 29.20
N PHE A 486 25.21 38.06 29.41
CA PHE A 486 23.96 38.07 28.63
C PHE A 486 23.98 39.25 27.66
N ARG A 487 24.03 38.95 26.36
CA ARG A 487 24.10 39.93 25.26
C ARG A 487 22.84 39.87 24.45
N PHE A 488 22.03 40.92 24.45
CA PHE A 488 20.79 41.03 23.72
C PHE A 488 20.95 41.84 22.45
N PHE A 489 20.38 41.32 21.33
CA PHE A 489 20.38 41.99 20.04
C PHE A 489 18.99 41.95 19.47
N HIS A 490 18.41 43.14 19.17
CA HIS A 490 17.17 43.26 18.37
C HIS A 490 17.55 43.65 16.95
N GLN A 491 17.11 42.84 15.96
CA GLN A 491 17.40 43.06 14.55
C GLN A 491 16.15 43.03 13.71
N ASP A 492 15.82 44.16 13.02
CA ASP A 492 14.67 44.33 12.14
C ASP A 492 15.00 45.33 11.02
N PRO A 493 15.07 44.92 9.74
CA PRO A 493 14.84 43.56 9.22
C PRO A 493 16.05 42.61 9.35
N LEU A 494 15.80 41.36 9.63
CA LEU A 494 16.81 40.28 9.54
C LEU A 494 16.28 39.17 8.66
N PRO A 495 16.86 38.90 7.46
CA PRO A 495 16.46 37.81 6.59
C PRO A 495 16.90 36.45 7.14
N GLY A 496 16.41 35.34 6.52
CA GLY A 496 16.88 33.99 6.82
C GLY A 496 16.20 33.32 8.02
N PHE A 497 15.19 33.93 8.63
CA PHE A 497 14.43 33.38 9.77
C PHE A 497 15.37 32.93 10.91
N LYS A 498 15.15 31.73 11.49
CA LYS A 498 15.99 31.17 12.55
C LYS A 498 17.45 30.99 12.12
N ALA A 499 17.69 30.50 10.90
CA ALA A 499 19.04 30.35 10.35
C ALA A 499 19.79 31.71 10.28
N GLY A 500 19.13 32.77 9.80
CA GLY A 500 19.66 34.11 9.75
C GLY A 500 20.00 34.65 11.15
N ALA A 501 19.12 34.44 12.14
CA ALA A 501 19.37 34.83 13.53
C ALA A 501 20.57 34.09 14.12
N LEU A 502 20.70 32.78 13.87
CA LEU A 502 21.83 31.98 14.33
C LEU A 502 23.15 32.36 13.65
N ASN A 503 23.14 32.70 12.35
CA ASN A 503 24.31 33.20 11.63
C ASN A 503 24.72 34.58 12.15
N PHE A 504 23.77 35.46 12.46
CA PHE A 504 24.07 36.74 13.11
C PHE A 504 24.73 36.54 14.50
N ALA A 505 24.17 35.63 15.33
CA ALA A 505 24.74 35.28 16.62
C ALA A 505 26.16 34.74 16.49
N LEU A 506 26.42 33.89 15.49
CA LEU A 506 27.75 33.34 15.22
C LEU A 506 28.76 34.47 14.95
N ALA A 507 28.37 35.49 14.20
CA ALA A 507 29.22 36.66 13.90
C ALA A 507 29.50 37.54 15.13
N GLN A 508 28.62 37.47 16.13
CA GLN A 508 28.78 38.20 17.40
C GLN A 508 29.50 37.40 18.50
N THR A 509 29.75 36.11 18.24
CA THR A 509 30.36 35.17 19.20
C THR A 509 31.80 35.54 19.50
N ALA A 510 32.19 35.43 20.74
CA ALA A 510 33.56 35.69 21.17
C ALA A 510 34.58 34.84 20.38
N PRO A 511 35.72 35.41 19.96
CA PRO A 511 36.70 34.70 19.13
C PRO A 511 37.24 33.42 19.76
N GLU A 512 37.44 33.40 21.06
CA GLU A 512 37.96 32.28 21.84
C GLU A 512 36.96 31.16 22.10
N THR A 513 35.69 31.35 21.70
CA THR A 513 34.64 30.32 21.83
C THR A 513 34.98 29.07 21.03
N VAL A 514 34.84 27.90 21.65
CA VAL A 514 35.11 26.59 21.06
C VAL A 514 33.78 25.92 20.65
N VAL A 515 32.71 26.09 21.42
CA VAL A 515 31.43 25.39 21.26
C VAL A 515 30.29 26.40 21.17
N ILE A 516 29.45 26.22 20.16
CA ILE A 516 28.16 26.91 20.00
C ILE A 516 27.07 25.98 20.51
N ALA A 517 26.32 26.41 21.51
CA ALA A 517 25.17 25.70 22.03
C ALA A 517 23.87 26.42 21.57
N VAL A 518 22.90 25.71 21.09
CA VAL A 518 21.63 26.29 20.59
C VAL A 518 20.46 25.77 21.41
N ILE A 519 19.62 26.67 21.87
CA ILE A 519 18.33 26.36 22.51
C ILE A 519 17.21 27.24 21.95
N ASP A 520 16.02 26.71 21.91
CA ASP A 520 14.81 27.49 21.60
C ASP A 520 14.42 28.39 22.78
N SER A 521 13.70 29.46 22.50
CA SER A 521 13.27 30.51 23.41
C SER A 521 12.39 30.10 24.61
N ASP A 522 11.87 28.86 24.57
CA ASP A 522 10.97 28.28 25.56
C ASP A 522 11.62 27.18 26.43
N TYR A 523 12.94 27.01 26.34
CA TYR A 523 13.61 25.89 26.99
C TYR A 523 14.15 26.24 28.36
N GLN A 524 13.78 25.46 29.35
CA GLN A 524 14.35 25.50 30.70
C GLN A 524 15.40 24.40 30.82
N VAL A 525 16.68 24.80 30.79
CA VAL A 525 17.82 23.88 30.80
C VAL A 525 18.20 23.43 32.22
N SER A 526 18.71 22.20 32.32
CA SER A 526 19.33 21.70 33.56
C SER A 526 20.63 22.41 33.86
N PRO A 527 20.93 22.73 35.13
CA PRO A 527 22.22 23.37 35.51
C PRO A 527 23.44 22.60 35.01
N ARG A 528 23.37 21.28 34.88
CA ARG A 528 24.50 20.45 34.45
C ARG A 528 24.60 20.23 32.94
N TRP A 529 23.73 20.85 32.13
CA TRP A 529 23.69 20.63 30.68
C TRP A 529 25.04 20.85 30.00
N LEU A 530 25.70 22.01 30.22
CA LEU A 530 26.99 22.29 29.61
C LEU A 530 28.07 21.40 30.23
N ARG A 531 28.10 21.27 31.57
CA ARG A 531 29.15 20.53 32.28
C ARG A 531 29.21 19.07 31.91
N ASP A 532 28.06 18.41 31.71
CA ASP A 532 28.02 16.99 31.36
C ASP A 532 28.35 16.74 29.88
N LEU A 533 28.05 17.68 28.97
CA LEU A 533 28.10 17.42 27.52
C LEU A 533 29.32 18.02 26.80
N THR A 534 29.80 19.20 27.22
CA THR A 534 30.90 19.88 26.55
C THR A 534 32.22 19.10 26.58
N PRO A 535 32.53 18.27 27.60
CA PRO A 535 33.77 17.49 27.61
C PRO A 535 33.92 16.56 26.41
N GLN A 536 32.82 16.19 25.72
CA GLN A 536 32.87 15.38 24.48
C GLN A 536 33.68 16.06 23.36
N PHE A 537 33.79 17.41 23.39
CA PHE A 537 34.57 18.17 22.42
C PHE A 537 36.09 18.10 22.66
N ALA A 538 36.55 17.44 23.71
CA ALA A 538 37.98 17.10 23.85
C ALA A 538 38.45 16.18 22.72
N ARG A 539 37.55 15.40 22.15
CA ARG A 539 37.80 14.63 20.93
C ARG A 539 37.62 15.51 19.69
N LEU A 540 38.67 15.71 18.92
CA LEU A 540 38.67 16.62 17.78
C LEU A 540 37.72 16.20 16.66
N GLU A 541 37.47 14.92 16.52
CA GLU A 541 36.51 14.37 15.54
C GLU A 541 35.06 14.67 15.88
N VAL A 542 34.74 14.96 17.15
CA VAL A 542 33.36 15.28 17.57
C VAL A 542 33.04 16.73 17.26
N ALA A 543 32.09 16.95 16.37
CA ALA A 543 31.61 18.28 16.02
C ALA A 543 30.19 18.57 16.48
N ILE A 544 29.39 17.53 16.80
CA ILE A 544 28.01 17.70 17.28
C ILE A 544 27.82 16.87 18.56
N VAL A 545 27.22 17.49 19.59
CA VAL A 545 26.71 16.79 20.78
C VAL A 545 25.23 17.14 20.92
N GLN A 546 24.38 16.11 20.92
CA GLN A 546 22.92 16.28 20.87
C GLN A 546 22.25 15.53 22.02
N ALA A 547 21.36 16.23 22.75
CA ALA A 547 20.42 15.66 23.70
C ALA A 547 18.98 15.66 23.12
N PRO A 548 18.05 14.79 23.59
CA PRO A 548 16.68 14.78 23.13
C PRO A 548 15.95 16.07 23.50
N GLN A 549 14.95 16.42 22.71
CA GLN A 549 13.95 17.39 23.12
C GLN A 549 13.01 16.73 24.14
N ASP A 550 12.68 17.50 25.18
CA ASP A 550 11.76 17.07 26.23
C ASP A 550 10.83 18.25 26.59
N TYR A 551 9.75 17.98 27.32
CA TYR A 551 8.69 18.94 27.55
C TYR A 551 8.17 18.84 28.98
N HIS A 552 7.84 19.97 29.61
CA HIS A 552 7.41 20.02 31.01
C HIS A 552 5.87 20.09 31.19
N ASP A 553 5.14 20.43 30.13
CA ASP A 553 3.70 20.67 30.13
C ASP A 553 2.86 19.47 29.65
N ASP A 554 3.50 18.30 29.51
CA ASP A 554 2.86 17.05 29.11
C ASP A 554 1.70 16.60 30.01
N LYS A 555 1.66 17.09 31.24
CA LYS A 555 0.62 16.80 32.24
C LYS A 555 -0.54 17.77 32.26
N GLU A 556 -0.48 18.84 31.50
CA GLU A 556 -1.47 19.90 31.53
C GLU A 556 -2.83 19.42 30.99
N ASN A 557 -2.83 18.70 29.88
CA ASN A 557 -4.05 18.15 29.30
C ASN A 557 -3.78 16.89 28.47
N LEU A 558 -4.85 16.20 28.07
CA LEU A 558 -4.78 14.95 27.30
C LEU A 558 -4.09 15.15 25.94
N PHE A 559 -4.35 16.25 25.23
CA PHE A 559 -3.76 16.51 23.91
C PHE A 559 -2.23 16.62 24.02
N LYS A 560 -1.71 17.43 24.95
CA LYS A 560 -0.27 17.57 25.19
C LYS A 560 0.36 16.24 25.58
N ALA A 561 -0.30 15.44 26.42
CA ALA A 561 0.17 14.11 26.78
C ALA A 561 0.24 13.13 25.58
N MET A 562 -0.71 13.22 24.63
CA MET A 562 -0.68 12.44 23.38
C MET A 562 0.47 12.87 22.47
N CYS A 563 0.68 14.16 22.29
CA CYS A 563 1.80 14.71 21.54
C CYS A 563 3.13 14.26 22.14
N TYR A 564 3.30 14.39 23.46
CA TYR A 564 4.48 13.95 24.18
C TYR A 564 4.78 12.45 23.98
N ALA A 565 3.76 11.63 24.10
CA ALA A 565 3.91 10.19 23.86
C ALA A 565 4.45 9.90 22.44
N GLU A 566 4.00 10.64 21.42
CA GLU A 566 4.46 10.48 20.03
C GLU A 566 5.91 10.93 19.85
N TYR A 567 6.32 12.08 20.41
CA TYR A 567 7.70 12.58 20.30
C TYR A 567 8.74 11.60 20.87
N ARG A 568 8.41 10.89 21.95
CA ARG A 568 9.34 9.94 22.59
C ARG A 568 9.83 8.85 21.64
N GLY A 569 9.02 8.42 20.69
CA GLY A 569 9.43 7.44 19.68
C GLY A 569 10.59 7.92 18.82
N PHE A 570 10.54 9.17 18.36
CA PHE A 570 11.59 9.75 17.54
C PHE A 570 12.93 9.86 18.30
N PHE A 571 12.91 10.39 19.51
CA PHE A 571 14.14 10.66 20.29
C PHE A 571 14.72 9.39 20.92
N TYR A 572 13.93 8.52 21.48
CA TYR A 572 14.42 7.37 22.26
C TYR A 572 14.54 6.07 21.45
N ILE A 573 13.99 6.02 20.23
CA ILE A 573 14.13 4.87 19.31
C ILE A 573 14.94 5.31 18.08
N GLY A 574 14.37 6.19 17.27
CA GLY A 574 14.94 6.58 15.98
C GLY A 574 16.31 7.19 16.07
N MET A 575 16.54 8.11 17.00
CA MET A 575 17.84 8.77 17.16
C MET A 575 18.92 7.82 17.69
N GLN A 576 18.59 6.93 18.61
CA GLN A 576 19.56 5.94 19.11
C GLN A 576 20.02 4.97 18.02
N THR A 577 19.10 4.48 17.18
CA THR A 577 19.46 3.59 16.08
C THR A 577 20.33 4.28 15.03
N ARG A 578 20.06 5.55 14.72
CA ARG A 578 20.89 6.35 13.81
C ARG A 578 22.27 6.69 14.37
N ASN A 579 22.36 6.91 15.69
CA ASN A 579 23.63 7.17 16.35
C ASN A 579 24.64 6.03 16.13
N GLU A 580 24.18 4.80 15.98
CA GLU A 580 25.05 3.63 15.70
C GLU A 580 25.90 3.77 14.43
N ARG A 581 25.47 4.58 13.45
CA ARG A 581 26.20 4.86 12.21
C ARG A 581 26.67 6.28 12.09
N ASN A 582 26.70 7.03 13.21
CA ASN A 582 27.04 8.46 13.16
C ASN A 582 26.14 9.23 12.17
N ALA A 583 24.84 8.97 12.21
CA ALA A 583 23.85 9.50 11.24
C ALA A 583 22.63 10.09 11.95
N ILE A 584 22.82 10.72 13.11
CA ILE A 584 21.75 11.42 13.80
C ILE A 584 21.20 12.55 12.92
N ILE A 585 19.91 12.80 13.02
CA ILE A 585 19.30 13.99 12.44
C ILE A 585 19.40 15.10 13.50
N GLN A 586 20.27 16.07 13.27
CA GLN A 586 20.46 17.17 14.21
C GLN A 586 19.16 17.95 14.41
N HIS A 587 18.94 18.44 15.63
CA HIS A 587 17.77 19.26 16.00
C HIS A 587 18.20 20.69 16.30
N GLY A 588 17.28 21.62 16.13
CA GLY A 588 17.51 23.06 16.33
C GLY A 588 17.53 23.52 17.78
N THR A 589 17.46 22.59 18.76
CA THR A 589 17.56 22.89 20.19
C THR A 589 18.20 21.73 20.92
N MET A 590 18.75 22.00 22.14
CA MET A 590 19.51 21.03 22.94
C MET A 590 20.69 20.43 22.18
N THR A 591 21.27 21.21 21.27
CA THR A 591 22.40 20.85 20.41
C THR A 591 23.61 21.71 20.70
N MET A 592 24.77 21.13 20.59
CA MET A 592 26.05 21.80 20.68
C MET A 592 26.87 21.48 19.43
N VAL A 593 27.51 22.47 18.85
CA VAL A 593 28.29 22.35 17.62
C VAL A 593 29.67 22.96 17.84
N ARG A 594 30.72 22.28 17.39
CA ARG A 594 32.09 22.83 17.38
C ARG A 594 32.13 24.05 16.46
N LYS A 595 32.57 25.23 16.97
CA LYS A 595 32.61 26.49 16.21
C LYS A 595 33.40 26.35 14.90
N SER A 596 34.56 25.73 14.94
CA SER A 596 35.40 25.58 13.74
C SER A 596 34.75 24.70 12.66
N ALA A 597 34.04 23.66 13.06
CA ALA A 597 33.30 22.83 12.11
C ALA A 597 32.08 23.55 11.51
N LEU A 598 31.40 24.38 12.30
CA LEU A 598 30.31 25.25 11.87
C LEU A 598 30.78 26.29 10.85
N GLU A 599 31.90 26.93 11.12
CA GLU A 599 32.52 27.89 10.21
C GLU A 599 33.00 27.21 8.91
N GLU A 600 33.57 26.00 8.98
CA GLU A 600 34.02 25.24 7.81
C GLU A 600 32.88 24.94 6.82
N VAL A 601 31.65 24.79 7.32
CA VAL A 601 30.44 24.54 6.49
C VAL A 601 29.63 25.81 6.21
N ASN A 602 30.19 27.00 6.52
CA ASN A 602 29.57 28.32 6.30
C ASN A 602 28.27 28.53 7.08
N GLY A 603 28.17 28.05 8.32
CA GLY A 603 27.05 28.29 9.21
C GLY A 603 25.76 27.55 8.77
N TRP A 604 24.60 28.09 9.21
CA TRP A 604 23.29 27.56 8.94
C TRP A 604 22.80 27.99 7.56
N SER A 605 22.16 27.07 6.84
CA SER A 605 21.62 27.32 5.48
C SER A 605 20.27 28.01 5.53
N GLU A 606 20.18 29.25 5.07
CA GLU A 606 18.97 30.10 5.12
C GLU A 606 17.91 29.70 4.08
N TRP A 607 18.25 28.85 3.08
CA TRP A 607 17.33 28.36 2.07
C TRP A 607 16.45 27.17 2.57
N CYS A 608 16.84 26.53 3.66
CA CYS A 608 16.20 25.33 4.18
C CYS A 608 15.38 25.66 5.43
N ILE A 609 14.15 25.13 5.52
CA ILE A 609 13.31 25.34 6.71
C ILE A 609 13.62 24.37 7.86
N THR A 610 14.53 23.43 7.65
CA THR A 610 15.13 22.53 8.65
C THR A 610 16.64 22.68 8.57
N GLU A 611 17.08 23.88 8.88
CA GLU A 611 18.48 24.33 8.83
C GLU A 611 19.40 23.48 9.73
N ASP A 612 18.84 22.93 10.80
CA ASP A 612 19.50 22.06 11.76
C ASP A 612 19.82 20.67 11.16
N ALA A 613 18.85 20.01 10.55
CA ALA A 613 19.03 18.71 9.92
C ALA A 613 20.00 18.79 8.72
N GLU A 614 19.95 19.88 7.97
CA GLU A 614 20.86 20.16 6.85
C GLU A 614 22.27 20.44 7.33
N LEU A 615 22.43 21.23 8.42
CA LEU A 615 23.71 21.49 9.05
C LEU A 615 24.39 20.17 9.48
N GLY A 616 23.65 19.29 10.16
CA GLY A 616 24.18 18.00 10.58
C GLY A 616 24.71 17.18 9.40
N LEU A 617 23.99 17.16 8.28
CA LEU A 617 24.42 16.49 7.06
C LEU A 617 25.73 17.09 6.50
N LYS A 618 25.84 18.44 6.40
CA LYS A 618 27.05 19.12 5.93
C LYS A 618 28.27 18.81 6.80
N ILE A 619 28.08 18.77 8.12
CA ILE A 619 29.17 18.46 9.08
C ILE A 619 29.61 16.99 8.88
N PHE A 620 28.71 16.05 8.70
CA PHE A 620 29.06 14.66 8.42
C PHE A 620 29.75 14.51 7.05
N GLU A 621 29.39 15.30 6.03
CA GLU A 621 30.08 15.32 4.75
C GLU A 621 31.56 15.69 4.86
N LYS A 622 31.95 16.47 5.88
CA LYS A 622 33.34 16.78 6.20
C LYS A 622 34.05 15.66 6.97
N GLY A 623 33.33 14.66 7.43
CA GLY A 623 33.84 13.47 8.13
C GLY A 623 33.87 13.60 9.65
N TYR A 624 33.21 14.61 10.20
CA TYR A 624 33.05 14.76 11.65
C TYR A 624 32.08 13.74 12.24
N GLU A 625 32.17 13.63 13.58
CA GLU A 625 31.29 12.75 14.36
C GLU A 625 30.30 13.55 15.21
N ALA A 626 29.17 12.90 15.49
CA ALA A 626 28.20 13.35 16.49
C ALA A 626 28.20 12.42 17.71
N THR A 627 27.89 12.94 18.86
CA THR A 627 27.60 12.17 20.08
C THR A 627 26.15 12.43 20.47
N TYR A 628 25.36 11.37 20.57
CA TYR A 628 23.96 11.44 21.03
C TYR A 628 23.83 10.80 22.41
N ILE A 629 23.14 11.51 23.31
CA ILE A 629 22.79 11.00 24.64
C ILE A 629 21.27 10.96 24.78
N ALA A 630 20.72 9.81 25.19
CA ALA A 630 19.29 9.65 25.41
C ALA A 630 18.87 10.03 26.85
N LYS A 631 19.33 11.20 27.30
CA LYS A 631 18.99 11.79 28.61
C LYS A 631 18.56 13.24 28.40
N SER A 632 17.45 13.63 28.97
CA SER A 632 16.96 15.00 28.91
C SER A 632 17.85 15.93 29.76
N TYR A 633 18.20 17.08 29.20
CA TYR A 633 18.92 18.18 29.86
C TYR A 633 18.18 19.52 29.79
N GLY A 634 16.97 19.50 29.25
CA GLY A 634 16.12 20.69 29.20
C GLY A 634 14.73 20.35 28.71
N GLN A 635 13.77 21.18 29.06
CA GLN A 635 12.36 20.96 28.77
C GLN A 635 11.74 22.22 28.18
N GLY A 636 11.07 22.12 27.07
CA GLY A 636 10.33 23.17 26.40
C GLY A 636 8.82 23.02 26.55
N VAL A 637 8.06 23.69 25.68
CA VAL A 637 6.59 23.72 25.69
C VAL A 637 6.05 22.99 24.46
N MET A 638 5.02 22.17 24.67
CA MET A 638 4.32 21.43 23.60
C MET A 638 3.42 22.37 22.79
N PRO A 639 3.08 22.01 21.54
CA PRO A 639 2.03 22.71 20.80
C PRO A 639 0.67 22.67 21.54
N ASP A 640 -0.02 23.83 21.60
CA ASP A 640 -1.29 23.93 22.31
C ASP A 640 -2.48 23.42 21.50
N THR A 641 -2.39 23.46 20.17
CA THR A 641 -3.49 23.11 19.28
C THR A 641 -3.08 22.08 18.24
N PHE A 642 -4.06 21.33 17.73
CA PHE A 642 -3.83 20.38 16.63
C PHE A 642 -3.29 21.06 15.36
N ILE A 643 -3.70 22.30 15.08
CA ILE A 643 -3.18 23.10 13.95
C ILE A 643 -1.67 23.35 14.12
N ASP A 644 -1.21 23.66 15.31
CA ASP A 644 0.21 23.97 15.54
C ASP A 644 1.05 22.69 15.50
N PHE A 645 0.51 21.58 15.99
CA PHE A 645 1.11 20.26 15.83
C PHE A 645 1.26 19.86 14.36
N LYS A 646 0.21 20.10 13.54
CA LYS A 646 0.25 19.91 12.06
C LYS A 646 1.31 20.80 11.41
N LYS A 647 1.38 22.11 11.74
CA LYS A 647 2.37 23.05 11.19
C LYS A 647 3.81 22.61 11.48
N GLN A 648 4.06 22.15 12.67
CA GLN A 648 5.39 21.68 13.05
C GLN A 648 5.79 20.44 12.24
N ARG A 649 4.91 19.44 12.12
CA ARG A 649 5.20 18.24 11.33
C ARG A 649 5.31 18.52 9.84
N PHE A 650 4.49 19.45 9.33
CA PHE A 650 4.60 19.90 7.95
C PHE A 650 6.00 20.46 7.66
N ARG A 651 6.53 21.32 8.54
CA ARG A 651 7.90 21.86 8.38
C ARG A 651 8.94 20.77 8.34
N TRP A 652 8.90 19.82 9.25
CA TRP A 652 9.86 18.72 9.31
C TRP A 652 9.83 17.86 8.04
N ALA A 653 8.65 17.45 7.60
CA ALA A 653 8.50 16.60 6.42
C ALA A 653 8.86 17.36 5.11
N TYR A 654 8.45 18.62 4.99
CA TYR A 654 8.80 19.45 3.84
C TYR A 654 10.31 19.72 3.77
N GLY A 655 10.92 20.07 4.90
CA GLY A 655 12.36 20.30 4.99
C GLY A 655 13.19 19.06 4.66
N ALA A 656 12.75 17.88 5.10
CA ALA A 656 13.40 16.63 4.72
C ALA A 656 13.46 16.44 3.19
N VAL A 657 12.38 16.80 2.46
CA VAL A 657 12.38 16.75 0.99
C VAL A 657 13.30 17.80 0.39
N GLN A 658 13.34 19.02 0.97
CA GLN A 658 14.28 20.05 0.53
C GLN A 658 15.73 19.54 0.64
N VAL A 659 16.11 18.98 1.79
CA VAL A 659 17.44 18.42 2.03
C VAL A 659 17.75 17.28 1.08
N MET A 660 16.84 16.32 0.91
CA MET A 660 17.01 15.20 -0.03
C MET A 660 17.20 15.64 -1.48
N ARG A 661 16.47 16.66 -1.92
CA ARG A 661 16.58 17.19 -3.29
C ARG A 661 17.89 17.93 -3.51
N HIS A 662 18.31 18.76 -2.54
CA HIS A 662 19.54 19.54 -2.63
C HIS A 662 20.77 18.63 -2.61
N HIS A 663 20.77 17.64 -1.72
CA HIS A 663 21.87 16.70 -1.53
C HIS A 663 21.67 15.35 -2.25
N PHE A 664 20.80 15.28 -3.28
CA PHE A 664 20.46 14.04 -3.98
C PHE A 664 21.68 13.27 -4.49
N GLY A 665 22.60 13.96 -5.15
CA GLY A 665 23.82 13.34 -5.72
C GLY A 665 24.69 12.67 -4.63
N ILE A 666 24.79 13.30 -3.46
CA ILE A 666 25.61 12.82 -2.35
C ILE A 666 24.92 11.65 -1.64
N LEU A 667 23.64 11.79 -1.36
CA LEU A 667 22.86 10.79 -0.61
C LEU A 667 22.64 9.50 -1.42
N PHE A 668 22.24 9.63 -2.68
CA PHE A 668 21.83 8.49 -3.51
C PHE A 668 22.94 7.97 -4.41
N LEU A 669 23.71 8.85 -5.05
CA LEU A 669 24.73 8.45 -6.04
C LEU A 669 26.14 8.37 -5.43
N GLY A 670 26.34 8.92 -4.23
CA GLY A 670 27.68 9.00 -3.63
C GLY A 670 28.65 9.87 -4.43
N SER A 671 28.11 10.84 -5.18
CA SER A 671 28.89 11.74 -6.03
C SER A 671 29.64 12.79 -5.19
N GLY A 672 30.81 13.21 -5.68
CA GLY A 672 31.62 14.24 -5.05
C GLY A 672 32.69 13.70 -4.06
N LYS A 673 33.39 14.61 -3.41
CA LYS A 673 34.41 14.28 -2.40
C LYS A 673 33.79 14.14 -0.98
N THR A 674 32.64 13.50 -0.88
CA THR A 674 31.98 13.30 0.42
C THR A 674 32.72 12.26 1.24
N LYS A 675 32.83 12.47 2.54
CA LYS A 675 33.28 11.47 3.50
C LYS A 675 32.14 10.64 4.12
N LEU A 676 30.89 10.84 3.66
CA LEU A 676 29.76 10.05 4.15
C LEU A 676 29.93 8.57 3.84
N THR A 677 29.81 7.76 4.87
CA THR A 677 29.76 6.30 4.72
C THR A 677 28.45 5.86 4.10
N THR A 678 28.41 4.65 3.53
CA THR A 678 27.18 4.04 3.02
C THR A 678 26.13 3.90 4.12
N GLY A 679 26.55 3.57 5.36
CA GLY A 679 25.66 3.50 6.53
C GLY A 679 25.02 4.84 6.87
N GLN A 680 25.79 5.94 6.85
CA GLN A 680 25.23 7.28 7.06
C GLN A 680 24.22 7.66 5.99
N ARG A 681 24.55 7.49 4.70
CA ARG A 681 23.63 7.75 3.58
C ARG A 681 22.33 6.96 3.71
N TYR A 682 22.46 5.66 4.01
CA TYR A 682 21.29 4.81 4.24
C TYR A 682 20.40 5.33 5.37
N HIS A 683 20.98 5.63 6.54
CA HIS A 683 20.21 6.08 7.70
C HIS A 683 19.58 7.46 7.53
N PHE A 684 20.22 8.36 6.80
CA PHE A 684 19.59 9.63 6.43
C PHE A 684 18.33 9.39 5.57
N VAL A 685 18.44 8.59 4.51
CA VAL A 685 17.30 8.28 3.64
C VAL A 685 16.24 7.47 4.39
N ALA A 686 16.63 6.38 5.07
CA ALA A 686 15.74 5.51 5.82
C ALA A 686 15.01 6.23 6.95
N GLY A 687 15.62 7.27 7.54
CA GLY A 687 14.99 8.09 8.56
C GLY A 687 13.77 8.88 8.08
N TRP A 688 13.67 9.15 6.79
CA TRP A 688 12.58 9.90 6.18
C TRP A 688 11.57 8.99 5.43
N LEU A 689 11.90 7.72 5.18
CA LEU A 689 11.01 6.77 4.51
C LEU A 689 9.64 6.59 5.20
N PRO A 690 9.51 6.60 6.54
CA PRO A 690 8.20 6.53 7.18
C PRO A 690 7.24 7.65 6.73
N TRP A 691 7.75 8.87 6.50
CA TRP A 691 6.97 9.99 5.99
C TRP A 691 6.60 9.85 4.51
N MET A 692 7.50 9.27 3.69
CA MET A 692 7.18 8.93 2.30
C MET A 692 6.09 7.86 2.23
N ALA A 693 6.06 6.93 3.19
CA ALA A 693 5.01 5.92 3.30
C ALA A 693 3.62 6.54 3.48
N ASP A 694 3.50 7.62 4.26
CA ASP A 694 2.24 8.34 4.42
C ASP A 694 1.75 8.93 3.09
N SER A 695 2.65 9.45 2.27
CA SER A 695 2.31 9.96 0.93
C SER A 695 1.85 8.86 -0.02
N LEU A 696 2.52 7.70 -0.01
CA LEU A 696 2.09 6.53 -0.79
C LEU A 696 0.71 6.04 -0.31
N ASN A 697 0.48 6.02 1.00
CA ASN A 697 -0.81 5.65 1.57
C ASN A 697 -1.93 6.62 1.15
N MET A 698 -1.65 7.93 1.10
CA MET A 698 -2.62 8.93 0.63
C MET A 698 -2.95 8.74 -0.87
N LEU A 699 -1.94 8.50 -1.70
CA LEU A 699 -2.15 8.22 -3.13
C LEU A 699 -2.97 6.95 -3.32
N PHE A 700 -2.67 5.90 -2.56
CA PHE A 700 -3.45 4.66 -2.57
C PHE A 700 -4.88 4.89 -2.08
N THR A 701 -5.10 5.71 -1.06
CA THR A 701 -6.43 6.10 -0.56
C THR A 701 -7.25 6.79 -1.65
N LEU A 702 -6.68 7.76 -2.36
CA LEU A 702 -7.38 8.45 -3.45
C LEU A 702 -7.69 7.50 -4.61
N ALA A 703 -6.75 6.62 -4.96
CA ALA A 703 -6.97 5.58 -5.97
C ALA A 703 -8.07 4.59 -5.54
N ALA A 704 -8.10 4.20 -4.26
CA ALA A 704 -9.11 3.31 -3.71
C ALA A 704 -10.53 3.92 -3.75
N ILE A 705 -10.66 5.21 -3.42
CA ILE A 705 -11.94 5.93 -3.57
C ILE A 705 -12.36 5.95 -5.04
N GLY A 706 -11.47 6.35 -5.95
CA GLY A 706 -11.75 6.41 -7.39
C GLY A 706 -12.14 5.05 -7.96
N TRP A 707 -11.43 3.98 -7.58
CA TRP A 707 -11.76 2.62 -7.99
C TRP A 707 -13.11 2.15 -7.44
N SER A 708 -13.41 2.45 -6.19
CA SER A 708 -14.71 2.13 -5.58
C SER A 708 -15.86 2.85 -6.28
N ILE A 709 -15.67 4.13 -6.65
CA ILE A 709 -16.66 4.86 -7.46
C ILE A 709 -16.85 4.16 -8.83
N ALA A 710 -15.78 3.75 -9.49
CA ALA A 710 -15.86 3.01 -10.75
C ALA A 710 -16.64 1.70 -10.61
N MET A 711 -16.39 0.94 -9.52
CA MET A 711 -17.12 -0.29 -9.18
C MET A 711 -18.63 -0.05 -8.91
N ILE A 712 -18.98 1.10 -8.31
CA ILE A 712 -20.38 1.46 -8.05
C ILE A 712 -21.10 1.85 -9.35
N VAL A 713 -20.43 2.59 -10.22
CA VAL A 713 -21.01 3.10 -11.49
C VAL A 713 -21.12 1.99 -12.52
N ASN A 714 -20.08 1.15 -12.65
CA ASN A 714 -20.03 0.07 -13.64
C ASN A 714 -19.58 -1.27 -13.00
N PRO A 715 -20.45 -1.92 -12.22
CA PRO A 715 -20.10 -3.10 -11.42
C PRO A 715 -19.66 -4.31 -12.27
N LEU A 716 -20.09 -4.40 -13.53
CA LEU A 716 -19.67 -5.47 -14.44
C LEU A 716 -18.28 -5.23 -15.05
N LYS A 717 -17.85 -3.97 -15.18
CA LYS A 717 -16.59 -3.61 -15.82
C LYS A 717 -15.43 -3.54 -14.84
N PHE A 718 -15.69 -3.19 -13.58
CA PHE A 718 -14.68 -2.98 -12.54
C PHE A 718 -14.87 -3.97 -11.39
N ASP A 719 -14.01 -4.97 -11.37
CA ASP A 719 -13.93 -5.94 -10.28
C ASP A 719 -13.19 -5.37 -9.07
N PRO A 720 -13.40 -5.90 -7.85
CA PRO A 720 -12.55 -5.59 -6.72
C PRO A 720 -11.09 -5.91 -7.07
N PRO A 721 -10.12 -5.11 -6.60
CA PRO A 721 -8.71 -5.39 -6.82
C PRO A 721 -8.34 -6.75 -6.23
N MET A 722 -7.36 -7.42 -6.84
CA MET A 722 -6.88 -8.74 -6.37
C MET A 722 -6.63 -8.73 -4.86
N VAL A 723 -7.10 -9.76 -4.16
CA VAL A 723 -6.99 -9.89 -2.68
C VAL A 723 -5.55 -9.69 -2.20
N MET A 724 -4.57 -10.27 -2.89
CA MET A 724 -3.17 -10.10 -2.53
C MET A 724 -2.71 -8.64 -2.59
N LEU A 725 -3.10 -7.90 -3.62
CA LEU A 725 -2.77 -6.48 -3.76
C LEU A 725 -3.50 -5.64 -2.70
N SER A 726 -4.78 -5.91 -2.48
CA SER A 726 -5.61 -5.25 -1.47
C SER A 726 -5.12 -5.50 -0.05
N SER A 727 -4.54 -6.67 0.23
CA SER A 727 -4.03 -7.02 1.55
C SER A 727 -2.70 -6.33 1.91
N LEU A 728 -1.93 -5.83 0.94
CA LEU A 728 -0.64 -5.18 1.21
C LEU A 728 -0.72 -3.99 2.20
N PRO A 729 -1.65 -3.04 2.06
CA PRO A 729 -1.82 -1.96 3.03
C PRO A 729 -2.18 -2.48 4.42
N LEU A 730 -3.02 -3.52 4.52
CA LEU A 730 -3.40 -4.16 5.78
C LEU A 730 -2.17 -4.76 6.49
N MET A 731 -1.35 -5.47 5.73
CA MET A 731 -0.14 -6.13 6.23
C MET A 731 0.89 -5.11 6.69
N LEU A 732 1.12 -4.05 5.90
CA LEU A 732 2.03 -2.97 6.27
C LEU A 732 1.54 -2.21 7.52
N PHE A 733 0.24 -1.92 7.59
CA PHE A 733 -0.36 -1.29 8.76
C PHE A 733 -0.18 -2.17 10.01
N SER A 734 -0.50 -3.46 9.91
CA SER A 734 -0.35 -4.43 11.01
C SER A 734 1.12 -4.55 11.45
N PHE A 735 2.05 -4.60 10.49
CA PHE A 735 3.48 -4.64 10.77
C PHE A 735 3.95 -3.38 11.50
N LYS A 736 3.55 -2.19 11.06
CA LYS A 736 3.87 -0.92 11.73
C LYS A 736 3.30 -0.87 13.14
N MET A 737 2.07 -1.32 13.35
CA MET A 737 1.46 -1.37 14.69
C MET A 737 2.20 -2.34 15.62
N ALA A 738 2.54 -3.54 15.14
CA ALA A 738 3.30 -4.51 15.90
C ALA A 738 4.71 -3.99 16.28
N LYS A 739 5.42 -3.38 15.33
CA LYS A 739 6.71 -2.71 15.56
C LYS A 739 6.56 -1.64 16.63
N MET A 740 5.61 -0.75 16.48
CA MET A 740 5.42 0.38 17.40
C MET A 740 5.12 -0.12 18.82
N ILE A 741 4.16 -1.04 18.98
CA ILE A 741 3.82 -1.60 20.29
C ILE A 741 5.04 -2.24 20.94
N HIS A 742 5.81 -3.02 20.20
CA HIS A 742 6.99 -3.72 20.71
C HIS A 742 8.09 -2.73 21.13
N LEU A 743 8.42 -1.75 20.26
CA LEU A 743 9.48 -0.78 20.52
C LEU A 743 9.13 0.19 21.66
N TYR A 744 7.90 0.67 21.72
CA TYR A 744 7.46 1.57 22.78
C TYR A 744 7.52 0.90 24.16
N ARG A 745 7.12 -0.36 24.23
CA ARG A 745 7.21 -1.12 25.49
C ARG A 745 8.65 -1.34 25.94
N ILE A 746 9.55 -1.69 25.00
CA ILE A 746 10.92 -2.10 25.39
C ILE A 746 11.87 -0.90 25.47
N ARG A 747 11.78 0.05 24.57
CA ARG A 747 12.74 1.16 24.46
C ARG A 747 12.29 2.43 25.13
N VAL A 748 10.99 2.69 25.15
CA VAL A 748 10.41 3.90 25.77
C VAL A 748 9.88 3.61 27.17
N GLY A 749 9.59 2.35 27.50
CA GLY A 749 8.95 1.97 28.77
C GLY A 749 7.49 2.42 28.86
N ALA A 750 6.84 2.67 27.72
CA ALA A 750 5.48 3.19 27.65
C ALA A 750 4.43 2.13 28.04
N SER A 751 3.37 2.58 28.69
CA SER A 751 2.16 1.75 28.92
C SER A 751 1.41 1.48 27.60
N ILE A 752 0.44 0.58 27.63
CA ILE A 752 -0.42 0.31 26.45
C ILE A 752 -1.21 1.56 26.08
N THR A 753 -1.71 2.30 27.06
CA THR A 753 -2.48 3.54 26.86
C THR A 753 -1.61 4.65 26.26
N GLU A 754 -0.39 4.84 26.74
CA GLU A 754 0.58 5.76 26.14
C GLU A 754 0.96 5.36 24.71
N THR A 755 1.13 4.05 24.45
CA THR A 755 1.41 3.53 23.11
C THR A 755 0.23 3.77 22.16
N ALA A 756 -1.00 3.54 22.61
CA ALA A 756 -2.19 3.83 21.80
C ALA A 756 -2.35 5.35 21.54
N ALA A 757 -2.08 6.17 22.52
CA ALA A 757 -2.10 7.63 22.40
C ALA A 757 -1.05 8.12 21.39
N SER A 758 0.17 7.57 21.46
CA SER A 758 1.23 7.83 20.49
C SER A 758 0.82 7.43 19.06
N ALA A 759 0.19 6.25 18.91
CA ALA A 759 -0.31 5.79 17.62
C ALA A 759 -1.35 6.75 17.04
N LEU A 760 -2.32 7.16 17.84
CA LEU A 760 -3.37 8.09 17.40
C LEU A 760 -2.78 9.45 17.03
N ALA A 761 -1.87 10.00 17.85
CA ALA A 761 -1.19 11.25 17.55
C ALA A 761 -0.37 11.15 16.24
N GLY A 762 0.41 10.10 16.06
CA GLY A 762 1.21 9.89 14.85
C GLY A 762 0.32 9.71 13.60
N LEU A 763 -0.70 8.85 13.66
CA LEU A 763 -1.63 8.62 12.54
C LEU A 763 -2.42 9.88 12.17
N SER A 764 -2.74 10.74 13.15
CA SER A 764 -3.47 12.00 12.89
C SER A 764 -2.70 12.96 11.99
N LEU A 765 -1.39 12.80 11.88
CA LEU A 765 -0.51 13.65 11.07
C LEU A 765 -0.29 13.13 9.65
N SER A 766 -0.72 11.90 9.33
CA SER A 766 -0.45 11.25 8.04
C SER A 766 -0.84 12.09 6.83
N HIS A 767 -2.01 12.72 6.84
CA HIS A 767 -2.44 13.62 5.74
C HIS A 767 -1.53 14.84 5.63
N THR A 768 -1.22 15.50 6.73
CA THR A 768 -0.35 16.69 6.77
C THR A 768 1.06 16.37 6.28
N ILE A 769 1.63 15.24 6.70
CA ILE A 769 2.94 14.76 6.27
C ILE A 769 2.92 14.45 4.77
N SER A 770 1.88 13.78 4.29
CA SER A 770 1.68 13.47 2.86
C SER A 770 1.65 14.74 2.01
N MET A 771 0.88 15.73 2.43
CA MET A 771 0.80 17.04 1.74
C MET A 771 2.15 17.77 1.78
N ALA A 772 2.90 17.69 2.88
CA ALA A 772 4.22 18.29 3.00
C ALA A 772 5.22 17.65 2.02
N ILE A 773 5.26 16.33 1.93
CA ILE A 773 6.12 15.59 1.01
C ILE A 773 5.77 15.93 -0.44
N LEU A 774 4.49 15.83 -0.83
CA LEU A 774 4.05 16.15 -2.19
C LEU A 774 4.39 17.59 -2.56
N GLN A 775 4.09 18.55 -1.69
CA GLN A 775 4.45 19.94 -1.94
C GLN A 775 5.96 20.14 -2.02
N GLY A 776 6.76 19.46 -1.18
CA GLY A 776 8.21 19.49 -1.21
C GLY A 776 8.81 18.96 -2.52
N VAL A 777 8.13 17.97 -3.16
CA VAL A 777 8.54 17.47 -4.48
C VAL A 777 8.28 18.50 -5.57
N PHE A 778 7.14 19.20 -5.54
CA PHE A 778 6.70 20.09 -6.61
C PHE A 778 7.06 21.58 -6.42
N THR A 779 7.42 22.01 -5.20
CA THR A 779 7.77 23.41 -4.91
C THR A 779 9.23 23.55 -4.47
N ARG A 780 9.80 24.76 -4.61
CA ARG A 780 11.20 25.03 -4.23
C ARG A 780 11.34 25.67 -2.87
N SER A 781 10.40 26.51 -2.47
CA SER A 781 10.43 27.22 -1.19
C SER A 781 9.02 27.43 -0.66
N LYS A 782 8.89 27.43 0.65
CA LYS A 782 7.68 27.82 1.38
C LYS A 782 8.09 28.78 2.50
N PRO A 783 7.24 29.75 2.86
CA PRO A 783 7.52 30.62 3.98
C PRO A 783 7.58 29.79 5.27
N PHE A 784 8.42 30.26 6.21
CA PHE A 784 8.51 29.69 7.55
C PHE A 784 7.20 29.99 8.31
N PHE A 785 6.49 28.95 8.72
CA PHE A 785 5.30 29.08 9.55
C PHE A 785 5.69 28.88 11.01
N ARG A 786 5.70 29.98 11.79
CA ARG A 786 5.87 29.92 13.23
C ARG A 786 4.78 29.04 13.85
N THR A 787 5.15 28.25 14.86
CA THR A 787 4.21 27.59 15.76
C THR A 787 3.97 28.54 16.93
N PRO A 788 2.80 29.18 17.06
CA PRO A 788 2.49 30.00 18.21
C PRO A 788 2.56 29.17 19.50
N LYS A 789 3.02 29.79 20.58
CA LYS A 789 3.05 29.17 21.90
C LYS A 789 2.17 29.97 22.83
N MET A 790 1.45 29.31 23.73
CA MET A 790 0.55 29.94 24.71
C MET A 790 -0.68 30.66 24.09
N GLU A 791 -1.29 30.11 23.05
CA GLU A 791 -2.62 30.54 22.60
C GLU A 791 -3.73 29.87 23.44
N GLN A 792 -4.69 30.67 23.89
CA GLN A 792 -5.81 30.17 24.72
C GLN A 792 -6.70 29.18 23.97
N ALA A 793 -7.18 28.20 24.72
CA ALA A 793 -8.00 27.07 24.26
C ALA A 793 -9.21 27.50 23.42
N HIS A 794 -9.51 26.72 22.38
CA HIS A 794 -10.36 27.15 21.28
C HIS A 794 -11.66 26.38 21.18
N ALA A 795 -12.68 27.04 20.65
CA ALA A 795 -14.00 26.51 20.44
C ALA A 795 -13.98 25.24 19.57
N LEU A 796 -14.80 24.26 19.90
CA LEU A 796 -14.98 22.98 19.18
C LEU A 796 -15.10 23.16 17.65
N ARG A 797 -15.71 24.24 17.19
CA ARG A 797 -15.79 24.57 15.77
C ARG A 797 -14.43 24.76 15.10
N ARG A 798 -13.47 25.43 15.77
CA ARG A 798 -12.11 25.60 15.22
C ARG A 798 -11.36 24.28 15.18
N ALA A 799 -11.52 23.45 16.19
CA ALA A 799 -10.95 22.12 16.24
C ALA A 799 -11.44 21.27 15.05
N LEU A 800 -12.75 21.18 14.80
CA LEU A 800 -13.31 20.45 13.65
C LEU A 800 -12.82 21.01 12.31
N LEU A 801 -12.75 22.33 12.17
CA LEU A 801 -12.24 22.96 10.95
C LEU A 801 -10.75 22.65 10.70
N SER A 802 -9.98 22.38 11.75
CA SER A 802 -8.56 22.02 11.63
C SER A 802 -8.34 20.63 11.00
N ALA A 803 -9.33 19.74 11.04
CA ALA A 803 -9.31 18.41 10.46
C ALA A 803 -10.36 18.22 9.33
N ARG A 804 -10.79 19.33 8.67
CA ARG A 804 -11.84 19.26 7.65
C ARG A 804 -11.48 18.41 6.44
N GLU A 805 -10.25 18.49 5.98
CA GLU A 805 -9.78 17.73 4.81
C GLU A 805 -9.74 16.23 5.13
N GLU A 806 -9.21 15.89 6.28
CA GLU A 806 -9.19 14.53 6.80
C GLU A 806 -10.60 13.98 7.01
N GLY A 807 -11.50 14.79 7.56
CA GLY A 807 -12.92 14.44 7.74
C GLY A 807 -13.63 14.14 6.42
N LEU A 808 -13.38 14.93 5.38
CA LEU A 808 -13.94 14.70 4.04
C LEU A 808 -13.42 13.39 3.42
N ILE A 809 -12.14 13.09 3.52
CA ILE A 809 -11.57 11.83 3.01
C ILE A 809 -12.14 10.64 3.79
N MET A 810 -12.26 10.73 5.11
CA MET A 810 -12.89 9.73 5.96
C MET A 810 -14.32 9.42 5.49
N VAL A 811 -15.14 10.45 5.30
CA VAL A 811 -16.52 10.30 4.83
C VAL A 811 -16.57 9.70 3.43
N ALA A 812 -15.66 10.11 2.52
CA ALA A 812 -15.57 9.55 1.17
C ALA A 812 -15.24 8.06 1.18
N LEU A 813 -14.31 7.62 2.05
CA LEU A 813 -13.97 6.20 2.23
C LEU A 813 -15.16 5.38 2.77
N TRP A 814 -15.87 5.91 3.77
CA TRP A 814 -17.05 5.24 4.32
C TRP A 814 -18.22 5.19 3.33
N ALA A 815 -18.42 6.28 2.58
CA ALA A 815 -19.41 6.31 1.50
C ALA A 815 -19.05 5.32 0.38
N SER A 816 -17.76 5.17 0.05
CA SER A 816 -17.27 4.18 -0.91
C SER A 816 -17.52 2.75 -0.41
N ALA A 817 -17.19 2.45 0.85
CA ALA A 817 -17.45 1.15 1.46
C ALA A 817 -18.93 0.81 1.46
N TYR A 818 -19.78 1.76 1.89
CA TYR A 818 -21.23 1.60 1.88
C TYR A 818 -21.78 1.42 0.46
N GLY A 819 -21.37 2.25 -0.49
CA GLY A 819 -21.83 2.20 -1.88
C GLY A 819 -21.50 0.87 -2.57
N VAL A 820 -20.26 0.35 -2.36
CA VAL A 820 -19.85 -0.97 -2.85
C VAL A 820 -20.71 -2.07 -2.22
N THR A 821 -20.94 -2.00 -0.90
CA THR A 821 -21.80 -2.96 -0.18
C THR A 821 -23.22 -3.02 -0.74
N VAL A 822 -23.83 -1.84 -0.97
CA VAL A 822 -25.22 -1.75 -1.48
C VAL A 822 -25.33 -2.25 -2.92
N LYS A 823 -24.32 -1.98 -3.76
CA LYS A 823 -24.37 -2.32 -5.20
C LYS A 823 -23.96 -3.74 -5.52
N GLN A 824 -23.00 -4.32 -4.80
CA GLN A 824 -22.42 -5.63 -5.13
C GLN A 824 -22.63 -6.67 -4.03
N GLY A 825 -23.21 -6.30 -2.89
CA GLY A 825 -23.42 -7.20 -1.74
C GLY A 825 -22.13 -7.44 -0.94
N VAL A 826 -22.20 -8.38 0.00
CA VAL A 826 -21.06 -8.80 0.85
C VAL A 826 -20.79 -10.31 0.74
N GLU A 827 -21.43 -10.99 -0.22
CA GLU A 827 -21.33 -12.44 -0.34
C GLU A 827 -19.98 -12.91 -0.88
N ASN A 828 -19.23 -12.03 -1.53
CA ASN A 828 -17.95 -12.33 -2.14
C ASN A 828 -16.79 -11.99 -1.22
N SER A 829 -15.85 -12.91 -1.01
CA SER A 829 -14.67 -12.71 -0.16
C SER A 829 -13.80 -11.52 -0.60
N ASP A 830 -13.64 -11.33 -1.90
CA ASP A 830 -12.83 -10.26 -2.49
C ASP A 830 -13.41 -8.88 -2.17
N LEU A 831 -14.74 -8.75 -2.21
CA LEU A 831 -15.47 -7.54 -1.83
C LEU A 831 -15.34 -7.26 -0.32
N MET A 832 -15.47 -8.30 0.51
CA MET A 832 -15.27 -8.15 1.96
C MET A 832 -13.88 -7.63 2.29
N VAL A 833 -12.84 -8.21 1.67
CA VAL A 833 -11.45 -7.73 1.85
C VAL A 833 -11.33 -6.27 1.40
N TRP A 834 -11.92 -5.90 0.27
CA TRP A 834 -11.87 -4.52 -0.22
C TRP A 834 -12.58 -3.54 0.74
N ILE A 835 -13.76 -3.88 1.25
CA ILE A 835 -14.48 -3.08 2.24
C ILE A 835 -13.62 -2.88 3.50
N VAL A 836 -13.01 -3.96 4.01
CA VAL A 836 -12.10 -3.89 5.17
C VAL A 836 -10.90 -2.98 4.87
N VAL A 837 -10.33 -3.04 3.67
CA VAL A 837 -9.25 -2.13 3.24
C VAL A 837 -9.70 -0.67 3.32
N LEU A 838 -10.86 -0.33 2.77
CA LEU A 838 -11.41 1.05 2.82
C LEU A 838 -11.60 1.53 4.26
N LEU A 839 -12.09 0.69 5.14
CA LEU A 839 -12.26 1.01 6.56
C LEU A 839 -10.92 1.23 7.27
N ILE A 840 -9.92 0.39 7.00
CA ILE A 840 -8.57 0.55 7.59
C ILE A 840 -7.87 1.79 7.04
N LEU A 841 -8.02 2.09 5.75
CA LEU A 841 -7.51 3.32 5.16
C LEU A 841 -8.15 4.58 5.78
N SER A 842 -9.34 4.47 6.37
CA SER A 842 -9.99 5.59 7.06
C SER A 842 -9.38 5.89 8.45
N ILE A 843 -8.63 4.96 9.06
CA ILE A 843 -8.12 5.08 10.44
C ILE A 843 -7.24 6.33 10.64
N PRO A 844 -6.26 6.68 9.79
CA PRO A 844 -5.49 7.91 9.96
C PRO A 844 -6.35 9.17 9.94
N TYR A 845 -7.35 9.21 9.09
CA TYR A 845 -8.27 10.34 8.96
C TYR A 845 -9.22 10.43 10.16
N MET A 846 -9.70 9.28 10.66
CA MET A 846 -10.44 9.20 11.91
C MET A 846 -9.60 9.69 13.09
N ALA A 847 -8.33 9.28 13.15
CA ALA A 847 -7.40 9.73 14.19
C ALA A 847 -7.21 11.24 14.15
N ALA A 848 -7.11 11.85 12.96
CA ALA A 848 -6.99 13.30 12.82
C ALA A 848 -8.22 14.04 13.36
N VAL A 849 -9.42 13.59 13.02
CA VAL A 849 -10.68 14.15 13.54
C VAL A 849 -10.74 13.98 15.06
N PHE A 850 -10.38 12.80 15.57
CA PHE A 850 -10.43 12.50 17.00
C PHE A 850 -9.42 13.34 17.80
N VAL A 851 -8.16 13.43 17.37
CA VAL A 851 -7.12 14.23 18.02
C VAL A 851 -7.45 15.71 17.94
N SER A 852 -8.01 16.16 16.82
CA SER A 852 -8.49 17.52 16.66
C SER A 852 -9.60 17.86 17.68
N LEU A 853 -10.57 16.98 17.87
CA LEU A 853 -11.61 17.13 18.88
C LEU A 853 -11.02 17.21 20.30
N ILE A 854 -10.10 16.30 20.63
CA ILE A 854 -9.40 16.31 21.93
C ILE A 854 -8.69 17.65 22.15
N SER A 855 -8.01 18.20 21.15
CA SER A 855 -7.34 19.51 21.25
C SER A 855 -8.30 20.66 21.52
N GLY A 856 -9.58 20.50 21.13
CA GLY A 856 -10.64 21.48 21.45
C GLY A 856 -11.17 21.41 22.88
N PHE A 857 -10.85 20.33 23.61
CA PHE A 857 -11.26 20.10 25.00
C PHE A 857 -10.07 20.20 25.98
N SER A 858 -9.58 21.40 26.22
CA SER A 858 -8.41 21.65 27.09
C SER A 858 -8.52 21.11 28.53
N ARG A 859 -9.73 20.80 28.99
CA ARG A 859 -10.01 20.28 30.34
C ARG A 859 -9.90 18.73 30.46
N LEU A 860 -9.66 18.01 29.36
CA LEU A 860 -9.48 16.56 29.44
C LEU A 860 -8.17 16.23 30.16
N PRO A 861 -8.21 15.45 31.27
CA PRO A 861 -7.02 15.23 32.07
C PRO A 861 -6.02 14.31 31.38
N SER A 862 -4.73 14.60 31.50
CA SER A 862 -3.62 13.78 31.00
C SER A 862 -3.58 12.40 31.67
N SER A 863 -4.13 12.26 32.88
CA SER A 863 -4.17 10.99 33.63
C SER A 863 -4.93 9.86 32.92
N LEU A 864 -5.72 10.17 31.89
CA LEU A 864 -6.36 9.13 31.05
C LEU A 864 -5.36 8.22 30.32
N ILE A 865 -4.15 8.70 30.05
CA ILE A 865 -3.10 7.92 29.40
C ILE A 865 -1.84 7.73 30.24
N ALA A 866 -1.62 8.56 31.26
CA ALA A 866 -0.42 8.52 32.10
C ALA A 866 -0.64 7.65 33.34
N ASN A 867 -0.30 6.37 33.24
CA ASN A 867 -0.07 5.52 34.42
C ASN A 867 1.44 5.29 34.56
N ARG A 868 2.18 6.36 34.90
CA ARG A 868 3.63 6.26 35.08
C ARG A 868 3.94 5.64 36.44
N LYS A 869 4.37 4.36 36.45
CA LYS A 869 5.35 3.93 37.42
C LYS A 869 6.65 4.66 37.08
N LYS A 870 7.16 5.47 38.02
CA LYS A 870 8.49 6.07 37.91
C LYS A 870 9.49 4.97 37.57
N VAL A 871 10.13 5.07 36.39
CA VAL A 871 11.39 4.39 36.16
C VAL A 871 12.44 5.32 36.75
N GLU A 872 12.93 4.99 37.95
CA GLU A 872 14.10 5.59 38.58
C GLU A 872 15.36 5.35 37.76
#